data_99f9e41e73bc5f6747295c869a76ecf1
#
_entry.id   99f9e41e73bc5f6747295c869a76ecf1
#
_cell.length_a   1.000
_cell.length_b   1.000
_cell.length_c   1.000
_cell.angle_alpha   90.00
_cell.angle_beta   90.00
_cell.angle_gamma   90.00
#
_symmetry.space_group_name_H-M   'P 1'
#
loop_
_entity.id
_entity.type
_entity.pdbx_description
1 polymer ?
#
loop_
_entity_poly.entity_id
_entity_poly.type
_entity_poly.pdbx_seq_one_letter_code
_entity_poly.pdbx_strand_id
1 'polypeptide(L)'
;MKPIKLILLSLLLLLSLTAAAKSKSYDLASPDGRLVVCVSTDDMSVGYYILRDGTMLLRPSHIDIDYTQGGVAVDALTVRKADRRTVDETVASPFTRQSSMRNHFNELILRFKEGLSLVFRAYDEGVAYRFVWEGKPGRVNKEVVGYNFDGDWEVTAPYVSQFDSLRHEVQYSSSFENQYTRTALTELDPRRLCFLPLMVHCDGGVKVCLTESALLDYPGLYLHGTGNGGLLIGEHAPLPRRVEQGGHNNLQLLVREREDYIARMDRSKVFPWRIVMVGSDTEIAMNNLSYLLAEPSRVDDISWIKPGKVAWDWWNCFNISGVDFPAGINNDTYKHYIDFASKYGIEYVILDEGWAVNGEADLFRVVPEIDLPMLVQYANERGVGIILWAGYFAFERDMERVCRHYSQMGVRGFKIDFMDRDDQLAVDFYRRAAEMCARYHLMVDFHGAFKPAGFTRTYPNVLNFEGVFGLEQMKWAPTTVDQMRYDCEIPFIRQAAGPMDYTQGAMLNGGRWNYHPCWMEPMSQGTRCHQLALYVVLESPLNMLCDSPTLYDREPDYTRFVAGIPTVWDETRVLQGQVGEYIVTARRKGKTWYIGGITNWTPRDIEIDLSPFGSAPSTLFSDGVNAHRRGSDYILSTLDPHLSSFKIHLAPGGGFVLRIN
;
A
#
# COMPACT_ATOMS: atom_id res chain seq x y z
N MET A 1 -13.32 43.23 -67.29
CA MET A 1 -12.96 42.97 -65.95
C MET A 1 -13.90 41.89 -65.38
N LYS A 2 -13.50 40.70 -65.42
CA LYS A 2 -13.98 39.45 -64.75
C LYS A 2 -13.44 38.31 -65.59
N PRO A 3 -12.57 37.44 -65.22
CA PRO A 3 -12.77 36.37 -64.20
C PRO A 3 -11.41 36.03 -63.50
N ILE A 4 -11.14 36.61 -62.36
CA ILE A 4 -9.97 36.23 -61.54
C ILE A 4 -10.47 35.75 -60.13
N LYS A 5 -11.73 35.98 -59.76
CA LYS A 5 -12.26 35.61 -58.46
C LYS A 5 -12.73 34.16 -58.32
N LEU A 6 -12.85 33.39 -59.41
CA LEU A 6 -13.35 32.00 -59.36
C LEU A 6 -12.21 30.97 -59.25
N ILE A 7 -10.97 31.33 -59.56
CA ILE A 7 -9.84 30.40 -59.51
C ILE A 7 -9.18 30.37 -58.10
N LEU A 8 -9.32 31.45 -57.30
CA LEU A 8 -8.81 31.46 -55.94
C LEU A 8 -9.72 30.71 -54.93
N LEU A 9 -11.00 30.51 -55.23
CA LEU A 9 -11.91 29.75 -54.35
C LEU A 9 -11.79 28.24 -54.58
N SER A 10 -11.37 27.78 -55.75
CA SER A 10 -11.11 26.37 -56.03
C SER A 10 -9.74 25.89 -55.55
N LEU A 11 -8.75 26.80 -55.41
CA LEU A 11 -7.44 26.44 -54.82
C LEU A 11 -7.45 26.40 -53.28
N LEU A 12 -8.39 27.11 -52.61
CA LEU A 12 -8.57 27.06 -51.16
C LEU A 12 -9.40 25.85 -50.73
N LEU A 13 -10.16 25.20 -51.61
CA LEU A 13 -10.87 23.95 -51.32
C LEU A 13 -10.02 22.69 -51.59
N LEU A 14 -8.87 22.82 -52.27
CA LEU A 14 -7.96 21.70 -52.56
C LEU A 14 -6.80 21.56 -51.56
N LEU A 15 -6.67 22.51 -50.59
CA LEU A 15 -5.65 22.46 -49.53
C LEU A 15 -6.17 22.02 -48.17
N SER A 16 -7.45 21.56 -48.07
CA SER A 16 -8.02 20.97 -46.85
C SER A 16 -8.23 19.46 -46.94
N LEU A 17 -7.61 18.78 -47.87
CA LEU A 17 -7.42 17.34 -47.87
C LEU A 17 -6.06 17.00 -47.20
N THR A 18 -5.83 17.51 -46.01
CA THR A 18 -4.95 16.83 -45.08
C THR A 18 -5.63 15.51 -44.76
N ALA A 19 -4.96 14.42 -45.08
CA ALA A 19 -5.42 13.07 -44.74
C ALA A 19 -5.90 13.05 -43.27
N ALA A 20 -7.21 12.99 -43.07
CA ALA A 20 -7.74 12.70 -41.76
C ALA A 20 -7.16 11.32 -41.38
N ALA A 21 -6.22 11.29 -40.44
CA ALA A 21 -5.73 10.05 -39.89
C ALA A 21 -6.95 9.19 -39.55
N LYS A 22 -7.03 7.97 -40.07
CA LYS A 22 -8.14 7.06 -39.83
C LYS A 22 -8.09 6.64 -38.34
N SER A 23 -8.75 7.41 -37.50
CA SER A 23 -8.90 7.01 -36.08
C SER A 23 -9.76 5.74 -36.00
N LYS A 24 -9.31 4.77 -35.19
CA LYS A 24 -10.06 3.56 -34.88
C LYS A 24 -10.49 3.62 -33.42
N SER A 25 -11.69 3.13 -33.13
CA SER A 25 -12.22 3.03 -31.77
C SER A 25 -12.50 1.56 -31.39
N TYR A 26 -12.24 1.24 -30.13
CA TYR A 26 -12.41 -0.09 -29.55
C TYR A 26 -13.08 0.05 -28.18
N ASP A 27 -14.29 -0.44 -28.03
CA ASP A 27 -15.02 -0.43 -26.77
C ASP A 27 -14.77 -1.73 -26.02
N LEU A 28 -14.60 -1.66 -24.70
CA LEU A 28 -14.46 -2.81 -23.81
C LEU A 28 -15.33 -2.58 -22.57
N ALA A 29 -16.39 -3.38 -22.44
CA ALA A 29 -17.27 -3.33 -21.28
C ALA A 29 -16.78 -4.26 -20.17
N SER A 30 -17.09 -3.93 -18.91
CA SER A 30 -17.01 -4.85 -17.77
C SER A 30 -17.96 -6.05 -17.98
N PRO A 31 -17.79 -7.16 -17.25
CA PRO A 31 -18.70 -8.31 -17.34
C PRO A 31 -20.16 -7.95 -17.06
N ASP A 32 -20.45 -7.06 -16.12
CA ASP A 32 -21.79 -6.56 -15.80
C ASP A 32 -22.28 -5.45 -16.76
N GLY A 33 -21.40 -4.95 -17.63
CA GLY A 33 -21.69 -3.92 -18.63
C GLY A 33 -21.80 -2.48 -18.10
N ARG A 34 -21.56 -2.23 -16.81
CA ARG A 34 -21.71 -0.91 -16.19
C ARG A 34 -20.53 0.01 -16.44
N LEU A 35 -19.31 -0.54 -16.49
CA LEU A 35 -18.11 0.20 -16.88
C LEU A 35 -17.78 -0.10 -18.35
N VAL A 36 -17.55 0.95 -19.13
CA VAL A 36 -17.12 0.84 -20.53
C VAL A 36 -15.91 1.72 -20.74
N VAL A 37 -14.80 1.11 -21.14
CA VAL A 37 -13.63 1.85 -21.62
C VAL A 37 -13.64 1.87 -23.13
N CYS A 38 -13.52 3.07 -23.70
CA CYS A 38 -13.44 3.27 -25.14
C CYS A 38 -12.03 3.74 -25.49
N VAL A 39 -11.30 2.94 -26.26
CA VAL A 39 -9.92 3.22 -26.65
C VAL A 39 -9.92 3.73 -28.08
N SER A 40 -9.36 4.91 -28.32
CA SER A 40 -9.17 5.49 -29.65
C SER A 40 -7.69 5.50 -30.02
N THR A 41 -7.40 5.11 -31.25
CA THR A 41 -6.05 5.11 -31.78
C THR A 41 -6.02 5.80 -33.14
N ASP A 42 -5.01 6.61 -33.37
CA ASP A 42 -4.59 7.03 -34.69
C ASP A 42 -3.14 6.56 -34.94
N ASP A 43 -2.52 7.00 -36.05
CA ASP A 43 -1.14 6.57 -36.35
C ASP A 43 -0.07 7.18 -35.42
N MET A 44 -0.45 8.13 -34.53
CA MET A 44 0.47 8.93 -33.72
C MET A 44 0.13 8.91 -32.22
N SER A 45 -1.09 8.50 -31.83
CA SER A 45 -1.55 8.64 -30.45
C SER A 45 -2.54 7.55 -30.03
N VAL A 46 -2.59 7.31 -28.72
CA VAL A 46 -3.62 6.50 -28.09
C VAL A 46 -4.30 7.32 -27.00
N GLY A 47 -5.62 7.35 -27.05
CA GLY A 47 -6.46 7.94 -26.02
C GLY A 47 -7.50 6.93 -25.52
N TYR A 48 -8.00 7.15 -24.33
CA TYR A 48 -9.12 6.38 -23.79
C TYR A 48 -10.04 7.27 -22.98
N TYR A 49 -11.29 6.87 -22.84
CA TYR A 49 -12.23 7.45 -21.91
C TYR A 49 -13.03 6.35 -21.21
N ILE A 50 -13.58 6.65 -20.05
CA ILE A 50 -14.35 5.68 -19.24
C ILE A 50 -15.75 6.22 -18.99
N LEU A 51 -16.77 5.36 -19.26
CA LEU A 51 -18.15 5.58 -18.88
C LEU A 51 -18.51 4.65 -17.71
N ARG A 52 -19.33 5.14 -16.80
CA ARG A 52 -20.04 4.35 -15.80
C ARG A 52 -21.54 4.55 -15.94
N ASP A 53 -22.29 3.47 -16.15
CA ASP A 53 -23.75 3.52 -16.36
C ASP A 53 -24.15 4.51 -17.48
N GLY A 54 -23.32 4.62 -18.53
CA GLY A 54 -23.50 5.54 -19.66
C GLY A 54 -23.08 6.99 -19.38
N THR A 55 -22.68 7.35 -18.18
CA THR A 55 -22.20 8.68 -17.79
C THR A 55 -20.67 8.77 -17.89
N MET A 56 -20.15 9.88 -18.40
CA MET A 56 -18.71 10.14 -18.50
C MET A 56 -18.09 10.21 -17.11
N LEU A 57 -17.06 9.40 -16.88
CA LEU A 57 -16.25 9.41 -15.65
C LEU A 57 -14.87 10.01 -15.91
N LEU A 58 -14.20 9.50 -16.94
CA LEU A 58 -12.98 10.07 -17.49
C LEU A 58 -13.23 10.51 -18.93
N ARG A 59 -12.93 11.76 -19.24
CA ARG A 59 -12.87 12.33 -20.59
C ARG A 59 -11.69 11.73 -21.36
N PRO A 60 -11.55 11.96 -22.67
CA PRO A 60 -10.42 11.50 -23.42
C PRO A 60 -9.09 11.83 -22.71
N SER A 61 -8.39 10.79 -22.34
CA SER A 61 -7.14 10.78 -21.59
C SER A 61 -6.06 10.21 -22.48
N HIS A 62 -4.95 10.92 -22.62
CA HIS A 62 -3.85 10.50 -23.49
C HIS A 62 -2.91 9.56 -22.74
N ILE A 63 -2.48 8.49 -23.44
CA ILE A 63 -1.45 7.56 -22.98
C ILE A 63 -0.46 7.29 -24.12
N ASP A 64 0.82 7.21 -23.77
CA ASP A 64 1.88 6.97 -24.76
C ASP A 64 3.12 6.38 -24.07
N ILE A 65 4.02 5.83 -24.86
CA ILE A 65 5.33 5.36 -24.41
C ILE A 65 6.40 5.77 -25.43
N ASP A 66 7.25 6.70 -25.04
CA ASP A 66 8.43 7.09 -25.81
C ASP A 66 9.59 6.16 -25.44
N TYR A 67 10.07 5.40 -26.43
CA TYR A 67 11.16 4.46 -26.22
C TYR A 67 12.14 4.43 -27.39
N THR A 68 13.38 4.03 -27.09
CA THR A 68 14.42 3.80 -28.09
C THR A 68 14.79 2.33 -28.12
N GLN A 69 15.01 1.80 -29.32
CA GLN A 69 15.45 0.44 -29.59
C GLN A 69 16.75 0.46 -30.39
N GLY A 70 17.82 -0.11 -29.81
CA GLY A 70 19.12 -0.07 -30.48
C GLY A 70 19.65 1.35 -30.76
N GLY A 71 19.23 2.34 -29.93
CA GLY A 71 19.62 3.74 -30.05
C GLY A 71 18.78 4.57 -31.03
N VAL A 72 17.73 4.01 -31.63
CA VAL A 72 16.82 4.70 -32.56
C VAL A 72 15.44 4.84 -31.91
N ALA A 73 14.87 6.06 -31.96
CA ALA A 73 13.50 6.32 -31.55
C ALA A 73 12.53 5.48 -32.40
N VAL A 74 11.55 4.84 -31.73
CA VAL A 74 10.52 4.03 -32.41
C VAL A 74 9.19 4.76 -32.34
N ASP A 75 8.67 5.09 -33.50
CA ASP A 75 7.48 5.89 -33.72
C ASP A 75 6.47 5.03 -34.49
N ALA A 76 5.62 4.23 -33.78
CA ALA A 76 4.58 3.51 -34.49
C ALA A 76 3.49 2.91 -33.55
N LEU A 77 2.44 3.69 -33.29
CA LEU A 77 1.22 3.23 -32.61
C LEU A 77 0.13 2.71 -33.57
N THR A 78 0.50 2.33 -34.81
CA THR A 78 -0.45 1.74 -35.76
C THR A 78 -0.84 0.33 -35.34
N VAL A 79 -2.13 0.14 -34.99
CA VAL A 79 -2.68 -1.16 -34.60
C VAL A 79 -2.72 -2.11 -35.78
N ARG A 80 -2.02 -3.24 -35.66
CA ARG A 80 -2.05 -4.35 -36.64
C ARG A 80 -3.15 -5.36 -36.34
N LYS A 81 -3.40 -5.65 -35.06
CA LYS A 81 -4.37 -6.66 -34.64
C LYS A 81 -5.00 -6.25 -33.31
N ALA A 82 -6.27 -6.54 -33.14
CA ALA A 82 -7.00 -6.42 -31.90
C ALA A 82 -7.57 -7.79 -31.51
N ASP A 83 -7.21 -8.29 -30.34
CA ASP A 83 -7.71 -9.53 -29.76
C ASP A 83 -8.59 -9.25 -28.56
N ARG A 84 -9.60 -10.09 -28.32
CA ARG A 84 -10.49 -10.00 -27.16
C ARG A 84 -10.65 -11.35 -26.48
N ARG A 85 -10.79 -11.34 -25.16
CA ARG A 85 -11.16 -12.54 -24.39
C ARG A 85 -11.89 -12.15 -23.11
N THR A 86 -12.60 -13.11 -22.54
CA THR A 86 -13.18 -13.06 -21.20
C THR A 86 -12.48 -14.08 -20.33
N VAL A 87 -12.21 -13.74 -19.08
CA VAL A 87 -11.64 -14.62 -18.07
C VAL A 87 -12.57 -14.62 -16.86
N ASP A 88 -12.84 -15.79 -16.29
CA ASP A 88 -13.55 -15.97 -15.03
C ASP A 88 -12.89 -17.14 -14.28
N GLU A 89 -12.12 -16.83 -13.28
CA GLU A 89 -11.34 -17.81 -12.50
C GLU A 89 -11.29 -17.41 -11.02
N THR A 90 -10.91 -18.35 -10.17
CA THR A 90 -10.66 -18.08 -8.75
C THR A 90 -9.16 -18.10 -8.48
N VAL A 91 -8.64 -17.06 -7.88
CA VAL A 91 -7.25 -16.89 -7.49
C VAL A 91 -7.12 -17.11 -5.98
N ALA A 92 -6.22 -18.01 -5.57
CA ALA A 92 -5.90 -18.18 -4.15
C ALA A 92 -5.11 -16.99 -3.60
N SER A 93 -5.43 -16.60 -2.36
CA SER A 93 -4.78 -15.48 -1.67
C SER A 93 -4.51 -15.81 -0.21
N PRO A 94 -3.55 -16.70 0.09
CA PRO A 94 -3.41 -17.36 1.38
C PRO A 94 -3.01 -16.43 2.53
N PHE A 95 -2.33 -15.32 2.24
CA PHE A 95 -1.78 -14.40 3.26
C PHE A 95 -2.38 -13.00 3.16
N THR A 96 -3.67 -12.91 2.85
CA THR A 96 -4.38 -11.64 2.71
C THR A 96 -5.64 -11.60 3.58
N ARG A 97 -6.47 -10.58 3.32
CA ARG A 97 -7.77 -10.38 3.97
C ARG A 97 -8.87 -11.37 3.56
N GLN A 98 -8.61 -12.26 2.60
CA GLN A 98 -9.52 -13.34 2.20
C GLN A 98 -8.75 -14.47 1.51
N SER A 99 -9.19 -15.71 1.66
CA SER A 99 -8.45 -16.89 1.19
C SER A 99 -8.47 -17.10 -0.32
N SER A 100 -9.42 -16.48 -1.01
CA SER A 100 -9.53 -16.53 -2.48
C SER A 100 -10.30 -15.34 -3.03
N MET A 101 -10.04 -15.00 -4.30
CA MET A 101 -10.64 -13.87 -5.00
C MET A 101 -11.12 -14.31 -6.38
N ARG A 102 -12.33 -13.90 -6.79
CA ARG A 102 -12.78 -14.08 -8.17
C ARG A 102 -12.06 -13.08 -9.08
N ASN A 103 -11.46 -13.58 -10.15
CA ASN A 103 -10.78 -12.79 -11.17
C ASN A 103 -11.62 -12.85 -12.46
N HIS A 104 -12.57 -11.92 -12.60
CA HIS A 104 -13.55 -11.89 -13.69
C HIS A 104 -13.45 -10.58 -14.46
N PHE A 105 -13.02 -10.65 -15.73
CA PHE A 105 -12.80 -9.49 -16.58
C PHE A 105 -12.95 -9.79 -18.05
N ASN A 106 -13.23 -8.74 -18.82
CA ASN A 106 -13.04 -8.69 -20.27
C ASN A 106 -11.70 -8.03 -20.60
N GLU A 107 -10.98 -8.55 -21.61
CA GLU A 107 -9.66 -8.06 -22.01
C GLU A 107 -9.64 -7.69 -23.50
N LEU A 108 -9.00 -6.55 -23.81
CA LEU A 108 -8.68 -6.09 -25.15
C LEU A 108 -7.16 -5.98 -25.28
N ILE A 109 -6.58 -6.62 -26.30
CA ILE A 109 -5.16 -6.53 -26.63
C ILE A 109 -5.01 -5.86 -27.99
N LEU A 110 -4.42 -4.66 -28.02
CA LEU A 110 -4.04 -3.96 -29.24
C LEU A 110 -2.56 -4.22 -29.54
N ARG A 111 -2.28 -4.94 -30.63
CA ARG A 111 -0.92 -5.24 -31.05
C ARG A 111 -0.46 -4.20 -32.07
N PHE A 112 0.60 -3.49 -31.74
CA PHE A 112 1.24 -2.50 -32.62
C PHE A 112 2.35 -3.12 -33.47
N LYS A 113 3.02 -2.29 -34.24
CA LYS A 113 4.28 -2.65 -34.92
C LYS A 113 5.40 -2.82 -33.88
N GLU A 114 6.51 -3.41 -34.30
CA GLU A 114 7.78 -3.49 -33.55
C GLU A 114 7.72 -4.27 -32.21
N GLY A 115 6.65 -5.04 -31.94
CA GLY A 115 6.54 -5.89 -30.75
C GLY A 115 5.92 -5.21 -29.52
N LEU A 116 5.42 -3.98 -29.66
CA LEU A 116 4.65 -3.32 -28.61
C LEU A 116 3.20 -3.81 -28.62
N SER A 117 2.60 -3.98 -27.46
CA SER A 117 1.16 -4.22 -27.28
C SER A 117 0.63 -3.37 -26.13
N LEU A 118 -0.63 -2.97 -26.23
CA LEU A 118 -1.39 -2.32 -25.17
C LEU A 118 -2.55 -3.22 -24.76
N VAL A 119 -2.63 -3.53 -23.47
CA VAL A 119 -3.64 -4.43 -22.91
C VAL A 119 -4.55 -3.64 -21.98
N PHE A 120 -5.85 -3.69 -22.25
CA PHE A 120 -6.89 -3.20 -21.33
C PHE A 120 -7.64 -4.36 -20.71
N ARG A 121 -7.98 -4.24 -19.43
CA ARG A 121 -8.92 -5.12 -18.72
C ARG A 121 -10.01 -4.28 -18.11
N ALA A 122 -11.27 -4.71 -18.29
CA ALA A 122 -12.44 -4.13 -17.64
C ALA A 122 -13.02 -5.16 -16.67
N TYR A 123 -13.05 -4.78 -15.39
CA TYR A 123 -13.69 -5.50 -14.27
C TYR A 123 -14.95 -4.76 -13.87
N ASP A 124 -15.84 -5.39 -13.09
CA ASP A 124 -17.04 -4.73 -12.57
C ASP A 124 -16.68 -3.59 -11.59
N GLU A 125 -15.51 -3.70 -10.94
CA GLU A 125 -14.98 -2.75 -9.94
C GLU A 125 -13.85 -1.83 -10.47
N GLY A 126 -13.57 -1.82 -11.78
CA GLY A 126 -12.56 -0.91 -12.33
C GLY A 126 -11.99 -1.31 -13.69
N VAL A 127 -11.14 -0.43 -14.20
CA VAL A 127 -10.44 -0.60 -15.48
C VAL A 127 -8.94 -0.52 -15.24
N ALA A 128 -8.16 -1.34 -15.95
CA ALA A 128 -6.71 -1.27 -15.92
C ALA A 128 -6.11 -1.38 -17.30
N TYR A 129 -4.95 -0.73 -17.52
CA TYR A 129 -4.18 -0.92 -18.73
C TYR A 129 -2.68 -1.08 -18.43
N ARG A 130 -1.97 -1.74 -19.35
CA ARG A 130 -0.51 -1.80 -19.37
C ARG A 130 0.05 -1.96 -20.77
N PHE A 131 1.29 -1.53 -20.97
CA PHE A 131 2.06 -1.91 -22.12
C PHE A 131 2.74 -3.26 -21.93
N VAL A 132 3.00 -3.95 -23.04
CA VAL A 132 3.80 -5.19 -23.10
C VAL A 132 4.76 -5.07 -24.27
N TRP A 133 6.03 -5.32 -24.00
CA TRP A 133 7.11 -5.24 -24.99
C TRP A 133 7.67 -6.63 -25.28
N GLU A 134 7.79 -6.95 -26.57
CA GLU A 134 8.45 -8.14 -27.08
C GLU A 134 9.32 -7.75 -28.28
N GLY A 135 10.55 -7.29 -28.03
CA GLY A 135 11.41 -6.75 -29.07
C GLY A 135 12.89 -6.81 -28.72
N LYS A 136 13.68 -5.91 -29.29
CA LYS A 136 15.10 -5.78 -28.95
C LYS A 136 15.27 -5.00 -27.65
N PRO A 137 16.39 -5.21 -26.91
CA PRO A 137 16.72 -4.37 -25.77
C PRO A 137 16.72 -2.87 -26.10
N GLY A 138 16.30 -2.04 -25.17
CA GLY A 138 16.20 -0.60 -25.35
C GLY A 138 16.07 0.15 -24.04
N ARG A 139 15.52 1.37 -24.13
CA ARG A 139 15.20 2.20 -22.97
C ARG A 139 13.87 2.92 -23.17
N VAL A 140 13.15 3.15 -22.07
CA VAL A 140 11.98 4.02 -22.04
C VAL A 140 12.45 5.40 -21.66
N ASN A 141 12.24 6.37 -22.55
CA ASN A 141 12.57 7.75 -22.29
C ASN A 141 11.50 8.40 -21.41
N LYS A 142 10.22 8.13 -21.74
CA LYS A 142 9.06 8.67 -21.03
C LYS A 142 7.85 7.75 -21.22
N GLU A 143 7.02 7.62 -20.18
CA GLU A 143 5.66 7.12 -20.28
C GLU A 143 4.69 8.28 -20.04
N VAL A 144 3.71 8.46 -20.91
CA VAL A 144 2.64 9.45 -20.74
C VAL A 144 1.44 8.74 -20.12
N VAL A 145 1.02 9.21 -18.97
CA VAL A 145 -0.15 8.72 -18.23
C VAL A 145 -1.08 9.90 -17.96
N GLY A 146 -2.29 9.87 -18.49
CA GLY A 146 -3.29 10.91 -18.29
C GLY A 146 -4.55 10.36 -17.66
N TYR A 147 -5.13 11.12 -16.73
CA TYR A 147 -6.46 10.89 -16.15
C TYR A 147 -7.23 12.22 -16.22
N ASN A 148 -8.15 12.36 -17.18
CA ASN A 148 -8.92 13.58 -17.40
C ASN A 148 -10.34 13.41 -16.87
N PHE A 149 -10.58 13.74 -15.63
CA PHE A 149 -11.89 13.63 -15.00
C PHE A 149 -12.93 14.57 -15.62
N ASP A 150 -14.23 14.17 -15.61
CA ASP A 150 -15.31 14.95 -16.21
C ASP A 150 -15.78 16.14 -15.35
N GLY A 151 -15.11 16.41 -14.24
CA GLY A 151 -15.40 17.55 -13.35
C GLY A 151 -14.19 17.96 -12.52
N ASP A 152 -14.31 19.11 -11.89
CA ASP A 152 -13.33 19.59 -10.89
C ASP A 152 -13.74 19.05 -9.52
N TRP A 153 -13.53 17.76 -9.32
CA TRP A 153 -13.92 17.06 -8.10
C TRP A 153 -12.86 17.16 -7.01
N GLU A 154 -13.29 16.92 -5.77
CA GLU A 154 -12.37 16.81 -4.65
C GLU A 154 -11.46 15.59 -4.82
N VAL A 155 -10.17 15.77 -4.51
CA VAL A 155 -9.16 14.71 -4.48
C VAL A 155 -8.54 14.59 -3.10
N THR A 156 -8.37 13.37 -2.62
CA THR A 156 -7.58 13.01 -1.44
C THR A 156 -6.28 12.39 -1.92
N ALA A 157 -5.17 13.12 -1.79
CA ALA A 157 -3.88 12.76 -2.38
C ALA A 157 -2.71 13.00 -1.42
N PRO A 158 -1.71 12.09 -1.38
CA PRO A 158 -0.52 12.25 -0.56
C PRO A 158 0.58 12.93 -1.37
N TYR A 159 0.93 14.16 -1.04
CA TYR A 159 2.14 14.77 -1.57
C TYR A 159 3.38 14.08 -1.04
N VAL A 160 4.44 14.03 -1.84
CA VAL A 160 5.77 13.65 -1.34
C VAL A 160 6.26 14.66 -0.29
N SER A 161 7.03 14.20 0.70
CA SER A 161 7.52 15.04 1.81
C SER A 161 8.51 16.10 1.35
N GLN A 162 9.42 15.74 0.44
CA GLN A 162 10.47 16.62 -0.05
C GLN A 162 9.93 17.51 -1.17
N PHE A 163 10.12 18.82 -1.04
CA PHE A 163 9.79 19.78 -2.08
C PHE A 163 10.81 20.92 -2.10
N ASP A 164 11.36 21.19 -3.28
CA ASP A 164 12.24 22.33 -3.55
C ASP A 164 11.84 22.90 -4.92
N SER A 165 11.41 24.15 -4.97
CA SER A 165 10.95 24.80 -6.20
C SER A 165 12.04 24.94 -7.29
N LEU A 166 13.32 24.78 -6.94
CA LEU A 166 14.47 24.88 -7.84
C LEU A 166 15.06 23.50 -8.19
N ARG A 167 14.75 22.48 -7.41
CA ARG A 167 15.30 21.12 -7.58
C ARG A 167 14.18 20.09 -7.55
N HIS A 168 13.54 19.91 -8.70
CA HIS A 168 12.40 18.99 -8.84
C HIS A 168 12.75 17.55 -8.42
N GLU A 169 13.98 17.11 -8.70
CA GLU A 169 14.47 15.75 -8.43
C GLU A 169 14.50 15.33 -6.95
N VAL A 170 14.43 16.27 -6.01
CA VAL A 170 14.35 15.92 -4.57
C VAL A 170 13.07 15.18 -4.24
N GLN A 171 12.01 15.39 -5.03
CA GLN A 171 10.72 14.75 -4.86
C GLN A 171 10.73 13.25 -5.11
N TYR A 172 11.72 12.73 -5.82
CA TYR A 172 11.90 11.28 -6.04
C TYR A 172 12.56 10.55 -4.86
N SER A 173 12.83 11.25 -3.74
CA SER A 173 13.32 10.66 -2.51
C SER A 173 12.24 10.83 -1.44
N SER A 174 11.50 9.77 -1.14
CA SER A 174 10.37 9.78 -0.22
C SER A 174 10.23 8.43 0.47
N SER A 175 9.96 8.44 1.76
CA SER A 175 9.57 7.26 2.54
C SER A 175 8.10 6.85 2.32
N PHE A 176 7.33 7.66 1.58
CA PHE A 176 5.90 7.44 1.29
C PHE A 176 5.00 7.44 2.54
N GLU A 177 5.39 8.17 3.56
CA GLU A 177 4.73 8.25 4.87
C GLU A 177 4.12 9.64 5.09
N ASN A 178 3.21 10.06 4.24
CA ASN A 178 2.58 11.38 4.36
C ASN A 178 1.09 11.27 4.59
N GLN A 179 0.55 12.20 5.38
CA GLN A 179 -0.88 12.41 5.46
C GLN A 179 -1.45 12.90 4.13
N TYR A 180 -2.73 12.65 3.91
CA TYR A 180 -3.41 13.11 2.70
C TYR A 180 -3.76 14.60 2.78
N THR A 181 -3.61 15.26 1.62
CA THR A 181 -4.19 16.58 1.35
C THR A 181 -5.52 16.38 0.63
N ARG A 182 -6.54 17.15 1.00
CA ARG A 182 -7.86 17.16 0.41
C ARG A 182 -8.14 18.52 -0.22
N THR A 183 -8.36 18.54 -1.53
CA THR A 183 -8.53 19.79 -2.30
C THR A 183 -9.27 19.51 -3.62
N ALA A 184 -9.68 20.54 -4.37
CA ALA A 184 -10.17 20.36 -5.73
C ALA A 184 -9.04 19.92 -6.68
N LEU A 185 -9.36 19.20 -7.76
CA LEU A 185 -8.38 18.76 -8.75
C LEU A 185 -7.61 19.94 -9.38
N THR A 186 -8.28 21.08 -9.61
CA THR A 186 -7.66 22.31 -10.11
C THR A 186 -6.70 22.98 -9.13
N GLU A 187 -6.84 22.71 -7.83
CA GLU A 187 -6.02 23.28 -6.76
C GLU A 187 -4.81 22.43 -6.41
N LEU A 188 -4.70 21.19 -6.94
CA LEU A 188 -3.47 20.41 -6.79
C LEU A 188 -2.29 21.18 -7.39
N ASP A 189 -1.25 21.42 -6.57
CA ASP A 189 -0.05 22.15 -7.01
C ASP A 189 0.64 21.38 -8.16
N PRO A 190 0.70 21.93 -9.38
CA PRO A 190 1.29 21.26 -10.53
C PRO A 190 2.80 21.02 -10.42
N ARG A 191 3.47 21.61 -9.43
CA ARG A 191 4.90 21.45 -9.18
C ARG A 191 5.20 20.34 -8.18
N ARG A 192 4.18 19.84 -7.46
CA ARG A 192 4.33 18.84 -6.41
C ARG A 192 3.80 17.50 -6.87
N LEU A 193 4.62 16.47 -6.63
CA LEU A 193 4.25 15.10 -6.93
C LEU A 193 3.41 14.50 -5.80
N CYS A 194 2.37 13.77 -6.19
CA CYS A 194 1.61 12.88 -5.33
C CYS A 194 2.02 11.44 -5.62
N PHE A 195 2.31 10.67 -4.59
CA PHE A 195 2.48 9.23 -4.77
C PHE A 195 1.12 8.50 -4.73
N LEU A 196 1.09 7.24 -5.13
CA LEU A 196 -0.12 6.44 -5.18
C LEU A 196 -0.27 5.53 -3.93
N PRO A 197 -1.50 5.14 -3.55
CA PRO A 197 -2.79 5.48 -4.18
C PRO A 197 -3.30 6.88 -3.83
N LEU A 198 -4.14 7.43 -4.70
CA LEU A 198 -4.94 8.63 -4.41
C LEU A 198 -6.41 8.40 -4.79
N MET A 199 -7.33 9.18 -4.23
CA MET A 199 -8.75 9.02 -4.46
C MET A 199 -9.42 10.32 -4.92
N VAL A 200 -10.24 10.24 -5.97
CA VAL A 200 -11.10 11.33 -6.46
C VAL A 200 -12.55 11.04 -6.08
N HIS A 201 -13.21 12.03 -5.51
CA HIS A 201 -14.60 11.98 -5.02
C HIS A 201 -15.54 12.53 -6.07
N CYS A 202 -16.01 11.66 -6.98
CA CYS A 202 -16.88 12.04 -8.07
C CYS A 202 -18.34 12.23 -7.64
N ASP A 203 -19.15 12.83 -8.51
CA ASP A 203 -20.57 13.03 -8.26
C ASP A 203 -21.34 11.71 -8.01
N GLY A 204 -22.49 11.81 -7.37
CA GLY A 204 -23.36 10.66 -7.08
C GLY A 204 -22.78 9.66 -6.07
N GLY A 205 -21.77 10.07 -5.28
CA GLY A 205 -21.12 9.21 -4.29
C GLY A 205 -20.12 8.23 -4.87
N VAL A 206 -19.79 8.37 -6.15
CA VAL A 206 -18.79 7.54 -6.84
C VAL A 206 -17.40 7.94 -6.39
N LYS A 207 -16.55 6.96 -6.06
CA LYS A 207 -15.13 7.13 -5.78
C LYS A 207 -14.31 6.52 -6.91
N VAL A 208 -13.21 7.17 -7.24
CA VAL A 208 -12.18 6.63 -8.13
C VAL A 208 -10.87 6.59 -7.39
N CYS A 209 -10.35 5.39 -7.15
CA CYS A 209 -9.01 5.23 -6.57
C CYS A 209 -8.01 4.89 -7.68
N LEU A 210 -7.01 5.73 -7.85
CA LEU A 210 -5.93 5.53 -8.81
C LEU A 210 -4.75 4.85 -8.13
N THR A 211 -4.26 3.76 -8.73
CA THR A 211 -3.09 3.03 -8.26
C THR A 211 -2.41 2.27 -9.41
N GLU A 212 -1.46 1.41 -9.05
CA GLU A 212 -0.75 0.55 -10.00
C GLU A 212 -0.51 -0.83 -9.41
N SER A 213 -0.19 -1.81 -10.26
CA SER A 213 0.17 -3.18 -9.83
C SER A 213 1.22 -3.80 -10.75
N ALA A 214 1.82 -4.91 -10.29
CA ALA A 214 2.92 -5.60 -10.97
C ALA A 214 4.17 -4.71 -11.15
N LEU A 215 4.47 -3.88 -10.15
CA LEU A 215 5.65 -3.02 -10.14
C LEU A 215 6.87 -3.84 -9.70
N LEU A 216 7.58 -4.46 -10.65
CA LEU A 216 8.66 -5.42 -10.39
C LEU A 216 10.04 -5.00 -10.94
N ASP A 217 10.07 -4.21 -11.99
CA ASP A 217 11.29 -3.77 -12.69
C ASP A 217 11.00 -2.52 -13.54
N TYR A 218 10.39 -1.52 -12.92
CA TYR A 218 10.02 -0.26 -13.56
C TYR A 218 9.84 0.80 -12.48
N PRO A 219 10.05 2.10 -12.75
CA PRO A 219 9.81 3.12 -11.74
C PRO A 219 8.33 3.25 -11.38
N GLY A 220 8.05 3.56 -10.13
CA GLY A 220 6.71 3.88 -9.62
C GLY A 220 6.12 5.12 -10.28
N LEU A 221 4.78 5.16 -10.33
CA LEU A 221 4.04 6.28 -10.90
C LEU A 221 3.73 7.32 -9.82
N TYR A 222 4.10 8.57 -10.09
CA TYR A 222 3.62 9.76 -9.41
C TYR A 222 2.57 10.46 -10.27
N LEU A 223 1.69 11.23 -9.64
CA LEU A 223 0.71 12.09 -10.32
C LEU A 223 0.84 13.53 -9.83
N HIS A 224 0.53 14.48 -10.70
CA HIS A 224 0.41 15.88 -10.31
C HIS A 224 -0.76 16.55 -11.03
N GLY A 225 -1.28 17.62 -10.46
CA GLY A 225 -2.29 18.47 -11.08
C GLY A 225 -1.72 19.26 -12.25
N THR A 226 -2.60 19.80 -13.08
CA THR A 226 -2.22 20.69 -14.19
C THR A 226 -2.73 22.12 -14.02
N GLY A 227 -3.59 22.36 -13.02
CA GLY A 227 -4.36 23.59 -12.85
C GLY A 227 -5.48 23.74 -13.89
N ASN A 228 -5.71 22.74 -14.74
CA ASN A 228 -6.72 22.76 -15.80
C ASN A 228 -7.76 21.65 -15.60
N GLY A 229 -8.93 22.00 -15.08
CA GLY A 229 -10.04 21.06 -14.93
C GLY A 229 -9.65 19.83 -14.12
N GLY A 230 -10.19 18.68 -14.51
CA GLY A 230 -9.94 17.40 -13.85
C GLY A 230 -8.71 16.62 -14.34
N LEU A 231 -7.74 17.25 -14.99
CA LEU A 231 -6.61 16.55 -15.59
C LEU A 231 -5.46 16.33 -14.60
N LEU A 232 -5.13 15.05 -14.35
CA LEU A 232 -3.92 14.58 -13.68
C LEU A 232 -2.95 14.00 -14.72
N ILE A 233 -1.66 14.25 -14.54
CA ILE A 233 -0.59 13.75 -15.40
C ILE A 233 0.40 12.93 -14.58
N GLY A 234 0.85 11.81 -15.18
CA GLY A 234 1.84 10.91 -14.62
C GLY A 234 3.28 11.36 -14.82
N GLU A 235 4.11 11.08 -13.83
CA GLU A 235 5.54 11.29 -13.85
C GLU A 235 6.28 10.11 -13.21
N HIS A 236 7.51 9.86 -13.64
CA HIS A 236 8.35 8.78 -13.16
C HIS A 236 9.75 9.28 -12.84
N ALA A 237 10.35 8.77 -11.78
CA ALA A 237 11.74 9.05 -11.45
C ALA A 237 12.68 8.53 -12.55
N PRO A 238 13.58 9.36 -13.12
CA PRO A 238 14.59 8.88 -14.05
C PRO A 238 15.56 7.89 -13.39
N LEU A 239 16.10 6.94 -14.17
CA LEU A 239 17.00 5.90 -13.67
C LEU A 239 18.25 6.53 -13.04
N PRO A 240 18.66 6.12 -11.82
CA PRO A 240 19.92 6.55 -11.22
C PRO A 240 21.12 6.14 -12.08
N ARG A 241 22.01 7.10 -12.40
CA ARG A 241 23.29 6.85 -13.06
C ARG A 241 24.40 6.63 -12.04
N ARG A 242 24.39 7.39 -10.94
CA ARG A 242 25.35 7.29 -9.85
C ARG A 242 24.64 7.36 -8.51
N VAL A 243 24.93 6.40 -7.65
CA VAL A 243 24.48 6.36 -6.27
C VAL A 243 25.68 6.31 -5.33
N GLU A 244 25.53 6.81 -4.11
CA GLU A 244 26.55 6.80 -3.05
C GLU A 244 25.93 6.37 -1.73
N GLN A 245 26.69 5.64 -0.94
CA GLN A 245 26.34 5.35 0.44
C GLN A 245 26.20 6.63 1.26
N GLY A 246 25.18 6.72 2.09
CA GLY A 246 24.94 7.89 2.95
C GLY A 246 23.60 7.79 3.68
N GLY A 247 23.01 8.95 3.98
CA GLY A 247 21.74 9.05 4.68
C GLY A 247 21.83 8.66 6.16
N HIS A 248 20.70 8.22 6.71
CA HIS A 248 20.61 7.81 8.11
C HIS A 248 21.62 6.68 8.41
N ASN A 249 22.51 6.88 9.36
CA ASN A 249 23.56 5.93 9.77
C ASN A 249 24.32 5.27 8.61
N ASN A 250 24.49 5.95 7.45
CA ASN A 250 25.08 5.40 6.22
C ASN A 250 24.36 4.17 5.65
N LEU A 251 23.08 4.02 5.91
CA LEU A 251 22.27 2.85 5.54
C LEU A 251 21.51 2.99 4.23
N GLN A 252 21.62 4.15 3.57
CA GLN A 252 20.92 4.45 2.31
C GLN A 252 21.87 4.48 1.10
N LEU A 253 21.32 4.35 -0.08
CA LEU A 253 21.96 4.66 -1.36
C LEU A 253 21.37 5.95 -1.91
N LEU A 254 22.06 7.07 -1.73
CA LEU A 254 21.65 8.39 -2.19
C LEU A 254 21.94 8.56 -3.67
N VAL A 255 20.95 9.01 -4.45
CA VAL A 255 21.13 9.31 -5.88
C VAL A 255 21.86 10.63 -6.02
N ARG A 256 22.97 10.64 -6.76
CA ARG A 256 23.79 11.82 -7.08
C ARG A 256 23.58 12.31 -8.52
N GLU A 257 23.30 11.38 -9.42
CA GLU A 257 23.09 11.68 -10.82
C GLU A 257 22.04 10.72 -11.39
N ARG A 258 21.22 11.23 -12.32
CA ARG A 258 20.20 10.45 -13.03
C ARG A 258 20.49 10.41 -14.51
N GLU A 259 20.00 9.41 -15.20
CA GLU A 259 19.97 9.31 -16.66
C GLU A 259 18.88 10.23 -17.24
N ASP A 260 18.89 10.41 -18.56
CA ASP A 260 17.86 11.14 -19.31
C ASP A 260 16.65 10.27 -19.73
N TYR A 261 16.54 9.07 -19.14
CA TYR A 261 15.46 8.11 -19.38
C TYR A 261 15.03 7.43 -18.08
N ILE A 262 13.83 6.86 -18.07
CA ILE A 262 13.20 6.35 -16.84
C ILE A 262 13.49 4.87 -16.59
N ALA A 263 13.66 4.05 -17.64
CA ALA A 263 13.90 2.62 -17.48
C ALA A 263 14.72 2.00 -18.61
N ARG A 264 15.45 0.94 -18.28
CA ARG A 264 16.04 0.01 -19.25
C ARG A 264 15.03 -1.08 -19.58
N MET A 265 15.05 -1.57 -20.82
CA MET A 265 14.24 -2.67 -21.30
C MET A 265 15.12 -3.79 -21.84
N ASP A 266 14.87 -5.00 -21.39
CA ASP A 266 15.37 -6.23 -22.00
C ASP A 266 14.53 -6.64 -23.23
N ARG A 267 14.74 -7.86 -23.75
CA ARG A 267 14.00 -8.37 -24.94
C ARG A 267 12.50 -8.53 -24.71
N SER A 268 12.09 -8.78 -23.48
CA SER A 268 10.69 -8.81 -23.09
C SER A 268 10.51 -7.97 -21.83
N LYS A 269 9.49 -7.14 -21.81
CA LYS A 269 9.12 -6.36 -20.62
C LYS A 269 7.61 -6.28 -20.50
N VAL A 270 7.13 -6.59 -19.32
CA VAL A 270 5.75 -6.36 -18.92
C VAL A 270 5.75 -5.14 -18.01
N PHE A 271 5.08 -4.08 -18.45
CA PHE A 271 4.99 -2.84 -17.68
C PHE A 271 3.97 -2.97 -16.55
N PRO A 272 4.05 -2.14 -15.51
CA PRO A 272 3.04 -2.12 -14.47
C PRO A 272 1.64 -1.80 -15.02
N TRP A 273 0.61 -2.33 -14.36
CA TRP A 273 -0.77 -1.95 -14.60
C TRP A 273 -1.05 -0.57 -14.04
N ARG A 274 -1.67 0.29 -14.82
CA ARG A 274 -2.28 1.55 -14.40
C ARG A 274 -3.75 1.26 -14.10
N ILE A 275 -4.19 1.48 -12.86
CA ILE A 275 -5.48 0.99 -12.36
C ILE A 275 -6.38 2.17 -12.02
N VAL A 276 -7.62 2.12 -12.49
CA VAL A 276 -8.73 3.02 -12.17
C VAL A 276 -9.78 2.17 -11.46
N MET A 277 -9.75 2.10 -10.13
CA MET A 277 -10.79 1.44 -9.34
C MET A 277 -12.00 2.37 -9.24
N VAL A 278 -13.22 1.83 -9.38
CA VAL A 278 -14.47 2.62 -9.40
C VAL A 278 -15.50 1.97 -8.51
N GLY A 279 -16.07 2.71 -7.58
CA GLY A 279 -17.09 2.18 -6.68
C GLY A 279 -17.62 3.24 -5.69
N SER A 280 -18.45 2.81 -4.75
CA SER A 280 -18.78 3.53 -3.53
C SER A 280 -17.62 3.41 -2.51
N ASP A 281 -17.70 4.10 -1.38
CA ASP A 281 -16.70 3.98 -0.32
C ASP A 281 -16.43 2.50 0.06
N THR A 282 -17.48 1.74 0.34
CA THR A 282 -17.35 0.33 0.76
C THR A 282 -16.86 -0.59 -0.36
N GLU A 283 -17.25 -0.34 -1.61
CA GLU A 283 -16.75 -1.09 -2.77
C GLU A 283 -15.26 -0.85 -3.00
N ILE A 284 -14.78 0.41 -2.86
CA ILE A 284 -13.34 0.71 -2.94
C ILE A 284 -12.57 0.02 -1.81
N ALA A 285 -13.07 0.07 -0.57
CA ALA A 285 -12.42 -0.59 0.58
C ALA A 285 -12.33 -2.13 0.40
N MET A 286 -13.22 -2.72 -0.40
CA MET A 286 -13.24 -4.16 -0.74
C MET A 286 -12.50 -4.50 -2.04
N ASN A 287 -12.05 -3.50 -2.81
CA ASN A 287 -11.43 -3.71 -4.11
C ASN A 287 -10.12 -4.50 -4.00
N ASN A 288 -9.92 -5.47 -4.90
CA ASN A 288 -8.77 -6.37 -4.91
C ASN A 288 -7.94 -6.29 -6.20
N LEU A 289 -8.18 -5.30 -7.06
CA LEU A 289 -7.54 -5.22 -8.38
C LEU A 289 -6.02 -5.16 -8.30
N SER A 290 -5.44 -4.51 -7.29
CA SER A 290 -3.98 -4.51 -7.10
C SER A 290 -3.41 -5.91 -6.94
N TYR A 291 -4.10 -6.81 -6.23
CA TYR A 291 -3.70 -8.20 -6.07
C TYR A 291 -4.00 -9.02 -7.35
N LEU A 292 -5.20 -8.88 -7.92
CA LEU A 292 -5.65 -9.68 -9.09
C LEU A 292 -4.83 -9.39 -10.35
N LEU A 293 -4.36 -8.15 -10.52
CA LEU A 293 -3.54 -7.71 -11.65
C LEU A 293 -2.04 -7.99 -11.49
N ALA A 294 -1.61 -8.37 -10.28
CA ALA A 294 -0.22 -8.75 -10.04
C ALA A 294 0.16 -10.04 -10.77
N GLU A 295 1.45 -10.21 -11.02
CA GLU A 295 1.97 -11.45 -11.62
C GLU A 295 1.74 -12.64 -10.66
N PRO A 296 1.57 -13.85 -11.18
CA PRO A 296 1.48 -15.07 -10.37
C PRO A 296 2.68 -15.24 -9.44
N SER A 297 2.50 -16.04 -8.37
CA SER A 297 3.58 -16.34 -7.43
C SER A 297 4.81 -16.91 -8.14
N ARG A 298 5.98 -16.40 -7.78
CA ARG A 298 7.30 -16.90 -8.17
C ARG A 298 7.96 -17.75 -7.06
N VAL A 299 7.23 -17.98 -5.97
CA VAL A 299 7.65 -18.83 -4.86
C VAL A 299 6.82 -20.11 -4.92
N ASP A 300 7.46 -21.23 -5.21
CA ASP A 300 6.79 -22.51 -5.44
C ASP A 300 6.26 -23.11 -4.14
N ASP A 301 7.09 -23.19 -3.10
CA ASP A 301 6.70 -23.66 -1.77
C ASP A 301 6.51 -22.46 -0.81
N ILE A 302 5.27 -22.26 -0.39
CA ILE A 302 4.89 -21.22 0.58
C ILE A 302 4.56 -21.77 1.97
N SER A 303 4.73 -23.09 2.20
CA SER A 303 4.34 -23.76 3.45
C SER A 303 5.13 -23.31 4.68
N TRP A 304 6.33 -22.80 4.46
CA TRP A 304 7.22 -22.26 5.49
C TRP A 304 6.86 -20.83 5.92
N ILE A 305 6.09 -20.09 5.11
CA ILE A 305 5.67 -18.72 5.40
C ILE A 305 4.59 -18.76 6.48
N LYS A 306 4.82 -18.06 7.58
CA LYS A 306 3.90 -18.04 8.72
C LYS A 306 3.61 -16.60 9.13
N PRO A 307 2.51 -16.02 8.63
CA PRO A 307 2.02 -14.74 9.14
C PRO A 307 1.78 -14.79 10.65
N GLY A 308 1.93 -13.69 11.32
CA GLY A 308 1.77 -13.65 12.78
C GLY A 308 1.94 -12.25 13.36
N LYS A 309 1.85 -12.17 14.69
CA LYS A 309 2.09 -10.95 15.46
C LYS A 309 3.52 -10.85 15.91
N VAL A 310 3.93 -9.62 16.13
CA VAL A 310 5.30 -9.26 16.49
C VAL A 310 5.28 -8.38 17.73
N ALA A 311 6.02 -8.74 18.77
CA ALA A 311 6.38 -7.82 19.83
C ALA A 311 7.56 -6.96 19.37
N TRP A 312 7.34 -5.64 19.33
CA TRP A 312 8.27 -4.67 18.73
C TRP A 312 8.79 -3.69 19.78
N ASP A 313 10.09 -3.40 19.74
CA ASP A 313 10.83 -2.69 20.77
C ASP A 313 11.01 -1.18 20.50
N TRP A 314 11.06 -0.79 19.22
CA TRP A 314 11.50 0.54 18.81
C TRP A 314 10.53 1.66 19.19
N TRP A 315 9.21 1.47 18.91
CA TRP A 315 8.23 2.54 19.14
C TRP A 315 8.11 2.89 20.62
N ASN A 316 8.08 1.89 21.51
CA ASN A 316 7.99 2.09 22.95
C ASN A 316 9.33 2.46 23.62
N CYS A 317 10.41 2.59 22.85
CA CYS A 317 11.74 3.01 23.32
C CYS A 317 12.24 2.17 24.49
N PHE A 318 12.03 0.84 24.45
CA PHE A 318 12.33 -0.09 25.55
C PHE A 318 11.73 0.34 26.90
N ASN A 319 10.53 0.95 26.89
CA ASN A 319 9.86 1.48 28.07
C ASN A 319 9.28 0.36 28.94
N ILE A 320 10.15 -0.47 29.47
CA ILE A 320 9.83 -1.55 30.41
C ILE A 320 10.20 -1.16 31.84
N SER A 321 9.42 -1.62 32.78
CA SER A 321 9.62 -1.34 34.20
C SER A 321 9.27 -2.55 35.06
N GLY A 322 9.75 -2.56 36.31
CA GLY A 322 9.56 -3.68 37.23
C GLY A 322 10.50 -4.86 36.94
N VAL A 323 11.58 -4.62 36.25
CA VAL A 323 12.66 -5.57 35.94
C VAL A 323 13.92 -5.25 36.77
N ASP A 324 14.83 -6.19 36.89
CA ASP A 324 16.07 -6.08 37.68
C ASP A 324 17.33 -5.82 36.82
N PHE A 325 17.14 -5.41 35.56
CA PHE A 325 18.19 -5.08 34.60
C PHE A 325 17.92 -3.73 33.90
N PRO A 326 18.93 -3.04 33.39
CA PRO A 326 18.76 -1.85 32.55
C PRO A 326 18.11 -2.21 31.20
N ALA A 327 16.98 -1.55 30.88
CA ALA A 327 16.31 -1.73 29.59
C ALA A 327 17.12 -1.05 28.45
N GLY A 328 17.09 -1.64 27.26
CA GLY A 328 17.78 -1.15 26.07
C GLY A 328 18.21 -2.29 25.16
N ILE A 329 19.15 -2.02 24.27
CA ILE A 329 19.69 -3.03 23.36
C ILE A 329 20.64 -3.95 24.12
N ASN A 330 20.10 -5.01 24.72
CA ASN A 330 20.86 -6.02 25.45
C ASN A 330 20.11 -7.35 25.58
N ASN A 331 20.81 -8.42 25.92
CA ASN A 331 20.26 -9.76 26.00
C ASN A 331 19.07 -9.88 26.98
N ASP A 332 19.11 -9.22 28.12
CA ASP A 332 18.07 -9.36 29.14
C ASP A 332 16.76 -8.71 28.71
N THR A 333 16.85 -7.55 28.04
CA THR A 333 15.69 -6.90 27.42
C THR A 333 15.04 -7.81 26.39
N TYR A 334 15.80 -8.38 25.46
CA TYR A 334 15.19 -9.24 24.42
C TYR A 334 14.68 -10.58 24.97
N LYS A 335 15.30 -11.15 25.99
CA LYS A 335 14.71 -12.29 26.71
C LYS A 335 13.35 -11.93 27.32
N HIS A 336 13.23 -10.74 27.91
CA HIS A 336 11.96 -10.26 28.47
C HIS A 336 10.87 -10.11 27.38
N TYR A 337 11.19 -9.58 26.20
CA TYR A 337 10.27 -9.54 25.04
C TYR A 337 9.91 -10.95 24.54
N ILE A 338 10.87 -11.88 24.48
CA ILE A 338 10.63 -13.27 24.09
C ILE A 338 9.73 -13.98 25.09
N ASP A 339 9.95 -13.80 26.39
CA ASP A 339 9.12 -14.39 27.45
C ASP A 339 7.69 -13.84 27.41
N PHE A 340 7.52 -12.53 27.16
CA PHE A 340 6.25 -11.89 26.92
C PHE A 340 5.54 -12.47 25.68
N ALA A 341 6.22 -12.57 24.56
CA ALA A 341 5.68 -13.13 23.33
C ALA A 341 5.21 -14.57 23.54
N SER A 342 6.04 -15.40 24.16
CA SER A 342 5.70 -16.80 24.50
C SER A 342 4.50 -16.90 25.43
N LYS A 343 4.40 -16.05 26.46
CA LYS A 343 3.30 -16.00 27.44
C LYS A 343 1.94 -15.78 26.80
N TYR A 344 1.88 -14.95 25.76
CA TYR A 344 0.63 -14.56 25.08
C TYR A 344 0.42 -15.25 23.73
N GLY A 345 1.35 -16.09 23.27
CA GLY A 345 1.28 -16.77 21.98
C GLY A 345 1.51 -15.85 20.80
N ILE A 346 2.32 -14.79 20.98
CA ILE A 346 2.79 -13.90 19.93
C ILE A 346 3.92 -14.61 19.19
N GLU A 347 3.86 -14.64 17.87
CA GLU A 347 4.71 -15.50 17.05
C GLU A 347 6.14 -15.00 16.95
N TYR A 348 6.38 -13.67 17.01
CA TYR A 348 7.68 -13.07 16.71
C TYR A 348 8.08 -11.98 17.68
N VAL A 349 9.42 -11.77 17.75
CA VAL A 349 10.06 -10.55 18.29
C VAL A 349 10.94 -10.00 17.19
N ILE A 350 10.89 -8.69 16.94
CA ILE A 350 11.87 -7.99 16.10
C ILE A 350 12.96 -7.41 17.01
N LEU A 351 14.22 -7.61 16.63
CA LEU A 351 15.33 -6.76 17.05
C LEU A 351 15.42 -5.63 16.02
N ASP A 352 14.97 -4.44 16.39
CA ASP A 352 14.96 -3.26 15.53
C ASP A 352 16.36 -2.61 15.44
N GLU A 353 16.50 -1.43 14.82
CA GLU A 353 17.80 -0.76 14.62
C GLU A 353 18.64 -0.70 15.88
N GLY A 354 19.92 -1.11 15.78
CA GLY A 354 20.90 -1.04 16.86
C GLY A 354 21.44 -2.39 17.36
N TRP A 355 20.88 -3.53 16.96
CA TRP A 355 21.49 -4.84 17.25
C TRP A 355 22.79 -5.08 16.49
N ALA A 356 22.96 -4.46 15.33
CA ALA A 356 24.22 -4.36 14.59
C ALA A 356 24.82 -2.96 14.75
N VAL A 357 26.14 -2.82 14.60
CA VAL A 357 26.84 -1.55 14.82
C VAL A 357 26.40 -0.48 13.82
N ASN A 358 25.82 0.60 14.32
CA ASN A 358 25.37 1.72 13.51
C ASN A 358 26.54 2.44 12.81
N GLY A 359 26.26 2.99 11.61
CA GLY A 359 27.22 3.76 10.82
C GLY A 359 28.16 2.94 9.95
N GLU A 360 28.32 1.63 10.21
CA GLU A 360 29.23 0.75 9.45
C GLU A 360 28.52 0.03 8.30
N ALA A 361 27.19 -0.06 8.34
CA ALA A 361 26.36 -0.80 7.39
C ALA A 361 26.85 -2.25 7.20
N ASP A 362 27.19 -2.93 8.30
CA ASP A 362 27.69 -4.30 8.33
C ASP A 362 26.85 -5.16 9.27
N LEU A 363 25.96 -5.97 8.71
CA LEU A 363 25.06 -6.83 9.47
C LEU A 363 25.78 -8.00 10.19
N PHE A 364 27.07 -8.21 9.94
CA PHE A 364 27.88 -9.21 10.67
C PHE A 364 28.56 -8.64 11.90
N ARG A 365 28.48 -7.32 12.11
CA ARG A 365 29.03 -6.65 13.30
C ARG A 365 27.93 -6.43 14.32
N VAL A 366 27.59 -7.50 15.05
CA VAL A 366 26.66 -7.46 16.18
C VAL A 366 27.29 -6.65 17.31
N VAL A 367 26.50 -5.82 18.00
CA VAL A 367 26.96 -5.07 19.17
C VAL A 367 27.32 -6.02 20.32
N PRO A 368 28.30 -5.69 21.17
CA PRO A 368 28.81 -6.61 22.20
C PRO A 368 27.76 -6.97 23.28
N GLU A 369 26.71 -6.16 23.44
CA GLU A 369 25.62 -6.38 24.38
C GLU A 369 24.63 -7.46 23.91
N ILE A 370 24.73 -7.93 22.66
CA ILE A 370 23.84 -8.91 22.03
C ILE A 370 24.60 -10.19 21.68
N ASP A 371 24.18 -11.28 22.31
CA ASP A 371 24.50 -12.66 21.89
C ASP A 371 23.36 -13.20 21.03
N LEU A 372 23.38 -12.88 19.74
CA LEU A 372 22.29 -13.21 18.81
C LEU A 372 22.03 -14.73 18.67
N PRO A 373 23.06 -15.60 18.55
CA PRO A 373 22.84 -17.05 18.55
C PRO A 373 22.12 -17.56 19.80
N MET A 374 22.51 -17.06 20.98
CA MET A 374 21.83 -17.40 22.25
C MET A 374 20.38 -16.91 22.25
N LEU A 375 20.09 -15.68 21.79
CA LEU A 375 18.73 -15.16 21.74
C LEU A 375 17.85 -15.95 20.76
N VAL A 376 18.35 -16.32 19.59
CA VAL A 376 17.63 -17.15 18.63
C VAL A 376 17.33 -18.54 19.19
N GLN A 377 18.27 -19.16 19.89
CA GLN A 377 18.04 -20.44 20.59
C GLN A 377 16.98 -20.27 21.68
N TYR A 378 17.12 -19.25 22.54
CA TYR A 378 16.20 -18.95 23.63
C TYR A 378 14.75 -18.74 23.13
N ALA A 379 14.59 -18.03 22.00
CA ALA A 379 13.29 -17.80 21.37
C ALA A 379 12.70 -19.10 20.79
N ASN A 380 13.50 -19.89 20.07
CA ASN A 380 13.05 -21.16 19.50
C ASN A 380 12.58 -22.15 20.57
N GLU A 381 13.26 -22.23 21.74
CA GLU A 381 12.84 -23.06 22.87
C GLU A 381 11.48 -22.66 23.45
N ARG A 382 11.05 -21.41 23.21
CA ARG A 382 9.76 -20.82 23.64
C ARG A 382 8.70 -20.73 22.56
N GLY A 383 9.00 -21.26 21.37
CA GLY A 383 8.09 -21.21 20.22
C GLY A 383 7.98 -19.82 19.58
N VAL A 384 8.92 -18.91 19.82
CA VAL A 384 8.97 -17.55 19.28
C VAL A 384 10.04 -17.45 18.19
N GLY A 385 9.71 -16.79 17.09
CA GLY A 385 10.66 -16.51 16.00
C GLY A 385 11.34 -15.15 16.18
N ILE A 386 12.59 -15.04 15.74
CA ILE A 386 13.30 -13.76 15.70
C ILE A 386 13.27 -13.21 14.26
N ILE A 387 12.95 -11.92 14.14
CA ILE A 387 13.08 -11.12 12.93
C ILE A 387 14.14 -10.05 13.21
N LEU A 388 14.98 -9.73 12.23
CA LEU A 388 16.03 -8.73 12.37
C LEU A 388 15.73 -7.52 11.49
N TRP A 389 16.01 -6.33 12.01
CA TRP A 389 16.03 -5.12 11.23
C TRP A 389 17.31 -4.99 10.41
N ALA A 390 17.22 -4.43 9.20
CA ALA A 390 18.37 -4.18 8.33
C ALA A 390 18.14 -2.91 7.51
N GLY A 391 19.12 -2.02 7.49
CA GLY A 391 19.11 -0.89 6.57
C GLY A 391 19.38 -1.32 5.13
N TYR A 392 18.82 -0.61 4.16
CA TYR A 392 18.88 -0.90 2.73
C TYR A 392 20.31 -1.24 2.25
N PHE A 393 21.26 -0.33 2.45
CA PHE A 393 22.62 -0.54 1.93
C PHE A 393 23.35 -1.71 2.62
N ALA A 394 23.12 -1.89 3.92
CA ALA A 394 23.72 -3.01 4.66
C ALA A 394 23.23 -4.37 4.15
N PHE A 395 21.93 -4.45 3.76
CA PHE A 395 21.35 -5.65 3.19
C PHE A 395 21.79 -5.87 1.74
N GLU A 396 21.74 -4.81 0.90
CA GLU A 396 22.15 -4.86 -0.51
C GLU A 396 23.59 -5.32 -0.70
N ARG A 397 24.50 -4.81 0.12
CA ARG A 397 25.94 -5.06 -0.01
C ARG A 397 26.30 -6.55 0.07
N ASP A 398 25.67 -7.30 0.97
CA ASP A 398 26.02 -8.69 1.26
C ASP A 398 24.79 -9.64 1.22
N MET A 399 23.77 -9.31 0.43
CA MET A 399 22.42 -9.88 0.45
C MET A 399 22.40 -11.42 0.57
N GLU A 400 23.09 -12.16 -0.32
CA GLU A 400 23.06 -13.62 -0.29
C GLU A 400 23.78 -14.18 0.96
N ARG A 401 24.89 -13.58 1.36
CA ARG A 401 25.64 -13.99 2.54
C ARG A 401 24.83 -13.75 3.82
N VAL A 402 24.13 -12.62 3.91
CA VAL A 402 23.23 -12.25 5.02
C VAL A 402 22.07 -13.26 5.09
N CYS A 403 21.36 -13.49 4.00
CA CYS A 403 20.22 -14.42 3.99
C CYS A 403 20.65 -15.84 4.39
N ARG A 404 21.76 -16.36 3.82
CA ARG A 404 22.28 -17.68 4.15
C ARG A 404 22.68 -17.79 5.63
N HIS A 405 23.43 -16.83 6.15
CA HIS A 405 23.95 -16.85 7.51
C HIS A 405 22.83 -16.84 8.54
N TYR A 406 21.90 -15.90 8.41
CA TYR A 406 20.84 -15.72 9.40
C TYR A 406 19.74 -16.78 9.29
N SER A 407 19.44 -17.29 8.09
CA SER A 407 18.59 -18.47 7.94
C SER A 407 19.16 -19.71 8.62
N GLN A 408 20.47 -19.97 8.46
CA GLN A 408 21.14 -21.09 9.14
C GLN A 408 21.18 -20.94 10.66
N MET A 409 21.23 -19.71 11.17
CA MET A 409 21.11 -19.41 12.61
C MET A 409 19.71 -19.66 13.15
N GLY A 410 18.66 -19.61 12.30
CA GLY A 410 17.26 -19.82 12.68
C GLY A 410 16.43 -18.55 12.75
N VAL A 411 16.94 -17.41 12.25
CA VAL A 411 16.18 -16.17 12.05
C VAL A 411 15.04 -16.41 11.06
N ARG A 412 13.88 -15.77 11.24
CA ARG A 412 12.66 -15.99 10.46
C ARG A 412 12.42 -14.98 9.36
N GLY A 413 13.09 -13.84 9.40
CA GLY A 413 12.89 -12.80 8.40
C GLY A 413 13.65 -11.52 8.69
N PHE A 414 13.43 -10.54 7.83
CA PHE A 414 14.01 -9.20 7.94
C PHE A 414 12.94 -8.12 7.78
N LYS A 415 13.03 -7.08 8.61
CA LYS A 415 12.47 -5.75 8.37
C LYS A 415 13.58 -4.96 7.66
N ILE A 416 13.37 -4.63 6.37
CA ILE A 416 14.38 -3.94 5.55
C ILE A 416 13.91 -2.50 5.32
N ASP A 417 14.75 -1.53 5.68
CA ASP A 417 14.35 -0.15 5.85
C ASP A 417 15.21 0.86 5.08
N PHE A 418 14.69 2.08 4.89
CA PHE A 418 15.38 3.23 4.30
C PHE A 418 15.70 3.13 2.81
N MET A 419 14.86 2.46 2.01
CA MET A 419 14.97 2.57 0.55
C MET A 419 14.61 3.97 0.08
N ASP A 420 13.51 4.55 0.56
CA ASP A 420 13.02 5.91 0.33
C ASP A 420 12.95 6.31 -1.15
N ARG A 421 12.73 5.34 -2.03
CA ARG A 421 12.71 5.52 -3.49
C ARG A 421 11.91 4.41 -4.16
N ASP A 422 11.41 4.72 -5.38
CA ASP A 422 10.75 3.78 -6.28
C ASP A 422 11.20 3.92 -7.75
N ASP A 423 12.42 4.47 -8.00
CA ASP A 423 13.02 4.37 -9.33
C ASP A 423 13.35 2.91 -9.69
N GLN A 424 13.60 2.62 -10.98
CA GLN A 424 13.83 1.24 -11.43
C GLN A 424 14.92 0.52 -10.63
N LEU A 425 16.00 1.21 -10.21
CA LEU A 425 17.08 0.59 -9.43
C LEU A 425 16.59 0.14 -8.04
N ALA A 426 15.79 0.98 -7.37
CA ALA A 426 15.22 0.64 -6.08
C ALA A 426 14.17 -0.50 -6.21
N VAL A 427 13.27 -0.41 -7.20
CA VAL A 427 12.26 -1.46 -7.43
C VAL A 427 12.92 -2.81 -7.75
N ASP A 428 14.02 -2.84 -8.50
CA ASP A 428 14.80 -4.06 -8.74
C ASP A 428 15.42 -4.62 -7.44
N PHE A 429 15.85 -3.75 -6.52
CA PHE A 429 16.32 -4.21 -5.21
C PHE A 429 15.22 -4.95 -4.43
N TYR A 430 14.00 -4.40 -4.33
CA TYR A 430 12.89 -5.08 -3.65
C TYR A 430 12.64 -6.48 -4.22
N ARG A 431 12.66 -6.60 -5.56
CA ARG A 431 12.49 -7.88 -6.25
C ARG A 431 13.61 -8.86 -5.90
N ARG A 432 14.88 -8.45 -6.00
CA ARG A 432 16.04 -9.30 -5.67
C ARG A 432 16.07 -9.70 -4.21
N ALA A 433 15.73 -8.78 -3.30
CA ALA A 433 15.65 -9.06 -1.86
C ALA A 433 14.56 -10.09 -1.56
N ALA A 434 13.36 -9.93 -2.15
CA ALA A 434 12.27 -10.90 -2.00
C ALA A 434 12.65 -12.30 -2.52
N GLU A 435 13.25 -12.38 -3.72
CA GLU A 435 13.73 -13.65 -4.32
C GLU A 435 14.81 -14.32 -3.47
N MET A 436 15.78 -13.53 -2.97
CA MET A 436 16.85 -14.05 -2.14
C MET A 436 16.33 -14.53 -0.79
N CYS A 437 15.48 -13.75 -0.13
CA CYS A 437 14.84 -14.14 1.12
C CYS A 437 14.00 -15.40 0.94
N ALA A 438 13.20 -15.51 -0.14
CA ALA A 438 12.42 -16.72 -0.42
C ALA A 438 13.30 -17.97 -0.57
N ARG A 439 14.43 -17.86 -1.29
CA ARG A 439 15.40 -18.96 -1.46
C ARG A 439 15.92 -19.50 -0.12
N TYR A 440 16.04 -18.65 0.88
CA TYR A 440 16.52 -19.00 2.22
C TYR A 440 15.41 -19.11 3.27
N HIS A 441 14.13 -19.17 2.86
CA HIS A 441 12.96 -19.28 3.73
C HIS A 441 12.88 -18.15 4.78
N LEU A 442 13.10 -16.91 4.34
CA LEU A 442 13.02 -15.70 5.15
C LEU A 442 11.83 -14.85 4.71
N MET A 443 11.02 -14.41 5.68
CA MET A 443 9.95 -13.44 5.47
C MET A 443 10.52 -12.04 5.40
N VAL A 444 9.80 -11.12 4.77
CA VAL A 444 10.23 -9.72 4.61
C VAL A 444 9.09 -8.77 4.96
N ASP A 445 9.46 -7.70 5.65
CA ASP A 445 8.71 -6.48 5.85
C ASP A 445 9.54 -5.31 5.33
N PHE A 446 9.01 -4.51 4.41
CA PHE A 446 9.74 -3.37 3.85
C PHE A 446 9.26 -2.06 4.47
N HIS A 447 10.21 -1.30 5.04
CA HIS A 447 10.03 0.02 5.61
C HIS A 447 10.77 1.11 4.81
N GLY A 448 10.41 2.40 4.99
CA GLY A 448 10.88 3.44 4.08
C GLY A 448 10.55 3.06 2.62
N ALA A 449 9.38 2.51 2.40
CA ALA A 449 9.02 1.73 1.22
C ALA A 449 7.78 2.28 0.53
N PHE A 450 7.69 2.08 -0.80
CA PHE A 450 6.48 2.40 -1.56
C PHE A 450 5.33 1.42 -1.25
N LYS A 451 4.11 1.69 -1.81
CA LYS A 451 2.95 0.78 -1.74
C LYS A 451 3.27 -0.62 -2.29
N PRO A 452 2.61 -1.69 -1.82
CA PRO A 452 2.88 -3.08 -2.26
C PRO A 452 2.70 -3.34 -3.75
N ALA A 453 1.80 -2.61 -4.45
CA ALA A 453 1.54 -2.73 -5.88
C ALA A 453 1.40 -4.20 -6.38
N GLY A 454 0.70 -5.04 -5.62
CA GLY A 454 0.52 -6.46 -5.91
C GLY A 454 1.73 -7.36 -5.65
N PHE A 455 2.82 -6.82 -5.12
CA PHE A 455 4.08 -7.52 -4.89
C PHE A 455 3.90 -8.76 -4.01
N THR A 456 3.03 -8.69 -3.01
CA THR A 456 2.72 -9.78 -2.08
C THR A 456 2.08 -11.01 -2.73
N ARG A 457 1.48 -10.89 -3.92
CA ARG A 457 1.05 -12.04 -4.70
C ARG A 457 2.21 -12.72 -5.41
N THR A 458 3.10 -11.93 -6.01
CA THR A 458 4.25 -12.43 -6.76
C THR A 458 5.31 -13.03 -5.83
N TYR A 459 5.49 -12.42 -4.66
CA TYR A 459 6.41 -12.84 -3.60
C TYR A 459 5.69 -12.96 -2.26
N PRO A 460 4.99 -14.06 -1.99
CA PRO A 460 4.19 -14.24 -0.76
C PRO A 460 5.00 -14.21 0.54
N ASN A 461 6.32 -14.33 0.47
CA ASN A 461 7.21 -14.15 1.61
C ASN A 461 7.41 -12.68 2.01
N VAL A 462 7.01 -11.72 1.18
CA VAL A 462 6.93 -10.31 1.55
C VAL A 462 5.55 -10.07 2.14
N LEU A 463 5.47 -9.99 3.47
CA LEU A 463 4.21 -9.92 4.18
C LEU A 463 3.67 -8.49 4.26
N ASN A 464 4.55 -7.51 4.48
CA ASN A 464 4.16 -6.12 4.62
C ASN A 464 5.06 -5.17 3.84
N PHE A 465 4.49 -3.99 3.61
CA PHE A 465 5.16 -2.74 3.21
C PHE A 465 4.65 -1.62 4.12
N GLU A 466 5.52 -0.75 4.60
CA GLU A 466 5.09 0.45 5.30
C GLU A 466 4.34 1.40 4.35
N GLY A 467 5.00 2.35 3.71
CA GLY A 467 4.41 3.31 2.78
C GLY A 467 3.09 3.92 3.27
N VAL A 468 3.02 4.25 4.55
CA VAL A 468 1.85 4.77 5.28
C VAL A 468 2.34 5.69 6.40
N PHE A 469 1.62 6.77 6.68
CA PHE A 469 1.87 7.59 7.88
C PHE A 469 1.40 6.81 9.12
N GLY A 470 2.23 5.84 9.54
CA GLY A 470 1.94 4.89 10.59
C GLY A 470 1.90 5.49 11.99
N LEU A 471 1.58 4.65 12.99
CA LEU A 471 1.50 5.08 14.38
C LEU A 471 2.84 5.59 14.91
N GLU A 472 3.97 5.10 14.37
CA GLU A 472 5.29 5.54 14.81
C GLU A 472 5.51 7.04 14.64
N GLN A 473 4.85 7.69 13.69
CA GLN A 473 4.86 9.13 13.51
C GLN A 473 4.38 9.90 14.75
N MET A 474 3.55 9.27 15.59
CA MET A 474 3.04 9.90 16.82
C MET A 474 4.11 10.14 17.89
N LYS A 475 5.32 9.58 17.76
CA LYS A 475 6.46 9.92 18.64
C LYS A 475 6.90 11.38 18.50
N TRP A 476 6.70 11.98 17.31
CA TRP A 476 7.19 13.33 16.97
C TRP A 476 6.18 14.23 16.25
N ALA A 477 5.07 13.68 15.77
CA ALA A 477 4.09 14.45 15.04
C ALA A 477 3.48 15.58 15.89
N PRO A 478 3.36 16.80 15.37
CA PRO A 478 2.79 17.91 16.11
C PRO A 478 1.31 17.65 16.45
N THR A 479 0.81 18.32 17.50
CA THR A 479 -0.58 18.17 17.97
C THR A 479 -1.64 18.62 16.95
N THR A 480 -1.22 19.28 15.87
CA THR A 480 -2.09 19.67 14.74
C THR A 480 -2.36 18.55 13.75
N VAL A 481 -1.62 17.44 13.83
CA VAL A 481 -1.85 16.25 13.01
C VAL A 481 -3.18 15.61 13.41
N ASP A 482 -4.00 15.24 12.44
CA ASP A 482 -5.28 14.54 12.63
C ASP A 482 -5.14 13.06 12.23
N GLN A 483 -4.58 12.28 13.14
CA GLN A 483 -4.40 10.84 12.92
C GLN A 483 -5.73 10.09 12.84
N MET A 484 -6.74 10.52 13.62
CA MET A 484 -8.04 9.85 13.63
C MET A 484 -8.76 9.93 12.30
N ARG A 485 -8.64 11.07 11.61
CA ARG A 485 -9.14 11.19 10.25
C ARG A 485 -8.34 10.33 9.28
N TYR A 486 -7.01 10.37 9.37
CA TYR A 486 -6.11 9.58 8.52
C TYR A 486 -6.37 8.07 8.67
N ASP A 487 -6.58 7.58 9.90
CA ASP A 487 -6.94 6.19 10.19
C ASP A 487 -8.27 5.77 9.55
N CYS A 488 -9.18 6.73 9.33
CA CYS A 488 -10.43 6.54 8.59
C CYS A 488 -10.29 6.76 7.07
N GLU A 489 -9.14 7.16 6.55
CA GLU A 489 -8.84 7.31 5.12
C GLU A 489 -8.09 6.10 4.56
N ILE A 490 -7.08 5.61 5.28
CA ILE A 490 -6.18 4.56 4.78
C ILE A 490 -6.84 3.21 4.48
N PRO A 491 -7.93 2.77 5.15
CA PRO A 491 -8.62 1.54 4.77
C PRO A 491 -9.27 1.59 3.38
N PHE A 492 -9.55 2.79 2.88
CA PHE A 492 -10.13 3.02 1.56
C PHE A 492 -9.08 3.34 0.50
N ILE A 493 -8.01 4.05 0.86
CA ILE A 493 -7.01 4.56 -0.09
C ILE A 493 -5.75 3.70 -0.06
N ARG A 494 -4.97 3.73 1.03
CA ARG A 494 -3.69 3.01 1.11
C ARG A 494 -3.86 1.49 0.97
N GLN A 495 -4.89 0.93 1.63
CA GLN A 495 -5.16 -0.50 1.63
C GLN A 495 -5.61 -1.04 0.25
N ALA A 496 -6.09 -0.18 -0.65
CA ALA A 496 -6.38 -0.55 -2.05
C ALA A 496 -5.13 -1.07 -2.79
N ALA A 497 -3.93 -0.66 -2.37
CA ALA A 497 -2.66 -1.15 -2.90
C ALA A 497 -2.15 -2.45 -2.23
N GLY A 498 -2.76 -2.90 -1.14
CA GLY A 498 -2.39 -4.11 -0.39
C GLY A 498 -2.02 -3.86 1.07
N PRO A 499 -1.45 -4.86 1.77
CA PRO A 499 -1.18 -4.81 3.20
C PRO A 499 -0.24 -3.66 3.60
N MET A 500 -0.31 -3.29 4.88
CA MET A 500 0.52 -2.22 5.43
C MET A 500 1.03 -2.57 6.83
N ASP A 501 2.26 -2.17 7.14
CA ASP A 501 2.75 -2.13 8.50
C ASP A 501 2.47 -0.75 9.11
N TYR A 502 1.30 -0.62 9.74
CA TYR A 502 0.85 0.60 10.41
C TYR A 502 1.42 0.74 11.82
N THR A 503 1.92 -0.33 12.40
CA THR A 503 2.54 -0.40 13.74
C THR A 503 1.59 -0.05 14.90
N GLN A 504 0.32 -0.47 14.83
CA GLN A 504 -0.69 -0.20 15.86
C GLN A 504 -0.44 -0.90 17.19
N GLY A 505 -1.24 -0.52 18.22
CA GLY A 505 -1.31 -1.21 19.50
C GLY A 505 -0.94 -0.36 20.72
N ALA A 506 -0.86 0.97 20.59
CA ALA A 506 -0.52 1.85 21.69
C ALA A 506 -1.41 1.63 22.93
N MET A 507 -0.77 1.50 24.08
CA MET A 507 -1.42 1.36 25.40
C MET A 507 -1.55 2.71 26.13
N LEU A 508 -0.84 3.74 25.71
CA LEU A 508 -1.07 5.12 26.08
C LEU A 508 -1.87 5.80 24.97
N ASN A 509 -3.04 6.37 25.32
CA ASN A 509 -4.01 6.88 24.37
C ASN A 509 -4.43 8.29 24.73
N GLY A 510 -4.12 9.25 23.87
CA GLY A 510 -4.42 10.68 24.03
C GLY A 510 -5.69 11.08 23.32
N GLY A 511 -6.65 11.68 24.04
CA GLY A 511 -7.76 12.38 23.41
C GLY A 511 -7.28 13.66 22.71
N ARG A 512 -8.18 14.33 21.98
CA ARG A 512 -7.86 15.52 21.16
C ARG A 512 -7.09 16.63 21.89
N TRP A 513 -7.27 16.73 23.23
CA TRP A 513 -6.74 17.83 24.03
C TRP A 513 -5.53 17.45 24.89
N ASN A 514 -5.21 16.19 25.01
CA ASN A 514 -4.11 15.70 25.86
C ASN A 514 -3.07 14.84 25.13
N TYR A 515 -3.26 14.58 23.83
CA TYR A 515 -2.19 14.04 23.00
C TYR A 515 -1.03 15.05 22.94
N HIS A 516 0.18 14.55 23.11
CA HIS A 516 1.41 15.28 22.87
C HIS A 516 2.50 14.29 22.40
N PRO A 517 3.36 14.69 21.47
CA PRO A 517 4.46 13.84 21.05
C PRO A 517 5.45 13.64 22.19
N CYS A 518 5.88 12.40 22.38
CA CYS A 518 6.88 12.05 23.37
C CYS A 518 7.71 10.87 22.85
N TRP A 519 9.02 11.05 22.80
CA TRP A 519 9.89 10.03 22.26
C TRP A 519 9.99 8.78 23.16
N MET A 520 10.08 8.98 24.48
CA MET A 520 10.35 7.90 25.45
C MET A 520 9.09 7.18 25.93
N GLU A 521 7.96 7.87 25.96
CA GLU A 521 6.65 7.34 26.34
C GLU A 521 5.61 7.76 25.31
N PRO A 522 5.71 7.25 24.08
CA PRO A 522 4.82 7.66 23.00
C PRO A 522 3.38 7.24 23.27
N MET A 523 2.43 7.99 22.70
CA MET A 523 1.01 7.72 22.80
C MET A 523 0.34 7.84 21.44
N SER A 524 -0.75 7.07 21.23
CA SER A 524 -1.64 7.30 20.10
C SER A 524 -2.55 8.50 20.33
N GLN A 525 -3.12 9.05 19.27
CA GLN A 525 -4.39 9.75 19.35
C GLN A 525 -5.55 8.75 19.49
N GLY A 526 -6.74 9.23 19.92
CA GLY A 526 -7.96 8.41 20.03
C GLY A 526 -8.02 7.52 21.25
N THR A 527 -8.81 6.44 21.13
CA THR A 527 -9.09 5.54 22.28
C THR A 527 -8.32 4.23 22.17
N ARG A 528 -8.27 3.47 23.27
CA ARG A 528 -7.77 2.11 23.34
C ARG A 528 -8.53 1.17 22.39
N CYS A 529 -9.85 1.34 22.30
CA CYS A 529 -10.67 0.53 21.43
C CYS A 529 -10.45 0.87 19.95
N HIS A 530 -10.07 2.11 19.61
CA HIS A 530 -9.63 2.46 18.27
C HIS A 530 -8.37 1.67 17.89
N GLN A 531 -7.34 1.69 18.75
CA GLN A 531 -6.10 0.93 18.53
C GLN A 531 -6.37 -0.58 18.41
N LEU A 532 -7.29 -1.13 19.21
CA LEU A 532 -7.68 -2.53 19.10
C LEU A 532 -8.40 -2.81 17.78
N ALA A 533 -9.29 -1.93 17.34
CA ALA A 533 -10.07 -2.11 16.12
C ALA A 533 -9.19 -2.09 14.85
N LEU A 534 -8.06 -1.38 14.86
CA LEU A 534 -7.11 -1.38 13.74
C LEU A 534 -6.59 -2.78 13.39
N TYR A 535 -6.49 -3.70 14.36
CA TYR A 535 -6.13 -5.11 14.11
C TYR A 535 -7.18 -5.89 13.30
N VAL A 536 -8.41 -5.37 13.23
CA VAL A 536 -9.48 -5.95 12.40
C VAL A 536 -9.71 -5.15 11.13
N VAL A 537 -9.57 -3.83 11.18
CA VAL A 537 -9.83 -2.92 10.04
C VAL A 537 -8.71 -2.97 9.01
N LEU A 538 -7.45 -2.95 9.45
CA LEU A 538 -6.30 -2.94 8.56
C LEU A 538 -5.88 -4.35 8.13
N GLU A 539 -5.28 -4.45 6.95
CA GLU A 539 -4.67 -5.68 6.45
C GLU A 539 -3.16 -5.64 6.73
N SER A 540 -2.71 -6.53 7.61
CA SER A 540 -1.32 -6.65 8.02
C SER A 540 -1.00 -8.09 8.41
N PRO A 541 -0.49 -8.91 7.47
CA PRO A 541 -0.14 -10.31 7.75
C PRO A 541 0.99 -10.49 8.78
N LEU A 542 1.91 -9.55 8.87
CA LEU A 542 2.94 -9.47 9.92
C LEU A 542 2.62 -8.23 10.78
N ASN A 543 1.96 -8.43 11.92
CA ASN A 543 1.24 -7.36 12.59
C ASN A 543 1.89 -7.00 13.92
N MET A 544 2.37 -5.76 14.05
CA MET A 544 3.07 -5.28 15.24
C MET A 544 2.15 -5.11 16.45
N LEU A 545 2.68 -5.44 17.63
CA LEU A 545 2.27 -4.91 18.92
C LEU A 545 3.33 -3.89 19.32
N CYS A 546 3.02 -2.60 19.16
CA CYS A 546 4.03 -1.55 19.23
C CYS A 546 4.41 -1.16 20.66
N ASP A 547 3.59 -1.44 21.65
CA ASP A 547 3.85 -1.00 23.03
C ASP A 547 4.66 -2.02 23.84
N SER A 548 5.09 -1.62 25.02
CA SER A 548 5.99 -2.41 25.85
C SER A 548 5.31 -3.61 26.54
N PRO A 549 6.02 -4.70 26.76
CA PRO A 549 5.54 -5.82 27.60
C PRO A 549 4.95 -5.37 28.92
N THR A 550 5.54 -4.38 29.58
CA THR A 550 5.07 -3.85 30.87
C THR A 550 3.66 -3.29 30.77
N LEU A 551 3.35 -2.52 29.72
CA LEU A 551 2.02 -1.91 29.57
C LEU A 551 0.97 -2.93 29.19
N TYR A 552 1.30 -3.89 28.32
CA TYR A 552 0.41 -5.00 27.99
C TYR A 552 0.15 -5.92 29.19
N ASP A 553 1.15 -6.22 30.01
CA ASP A 553 1.01 -7.08 31.19
C ASP A 553 0.14 -6.48 32.30
N ARG A 554 -0.03 -5.16 32.33
CA ARG A 554 -0.99 -4.50 33.24
C ARG A 554 -2.45 -4.76 32.88
N GLU A 555 -2.72 -5.17 31.63
CA GLU A 555 -4.08 -5.44 31.13
C GLU A 555 -4.14 -6.82 30.44
N PRO A 556 -4.03 -7.91 31.19
CA PRO A 556 -3.84 -9.26 30.63
C PRO A 556 -5.04 -9.75 29.80
N ASP A 557 -6.27 -9.34 30.08
CA ASP A 557 -7.45 -9.75 29.32
C ASP A 557 -7.48 -9.05 27.95
N TYR A 558 -7.13 -7.77 27.92
CA TYR A 558 -6.92 -7.03 26.66
C TYR A 558 -5.81 -7.66 25.84
N THR A 559 -4.68 -7.95 26.46
CA THR A 559 -3.50 -8.52 25.79
C THR A 559 -3.78 -9.90 25.20
N ARG A 560 -4.46 -10.80 25.95
CA ARG A 560 -4.91 -12.09 25.41
C ARG A 560 -5.86 -11.93 24.23
N PHE A 561 -6.73 -10.93 24.30
CA PHE A 561 -7.68 -10.68 23.21
C PHE A 561 -6.97 -10.19 21.95
N VAL A 562 -6.13 -9.18 22.03
CA VAL A 562 -5.38 -8.67 20.88
C VAL A 562 -4.42 -9.70 20.31
N ALA A 563 -3.72 -10.45 21.16
CA ALA A 563 -2.87 -11.56 20.74
C ALA A 563 -3.64 -12.65 19.98
N GLY A 564 -4.89 -12.90 20.34
CA GLY A 564 -5.77 -13.88 19.72
C GLY A 564 -6.45 -13.43 18.41
N ILE A 565 -6.35 -12.17 17.98
CA ILE A 565 -6.90 -11.71 16.70
C ILE A 565 -6.03 -12.25 15.54
N PRO A 566 -6.58 -12.95 14.54
CA PRO A 566 -5.80 -13.42 13.38
C PRO A 566 -5.18 -12.27 12.57
N THR A 567 -4.09 -12.57 11.86
CA THR A 567 -3.44 -11.62 10.96
C THR A 567 -3.77 -11.87 9.48
N VAL A 568 -4.31 -13.05 9.16
CA VAL A 568 -4.79 -13.43 7.83
C VAL A 568 -6.18 -14.06 7.93
N TRP A 569 -6.99 -13.86 6.90
CA TRP A 569 -8.43 -14.09 7.00
C TRP A 569 -8.97 -14.96 5.88
N ASP A 570 -10.06 -15.66 6.16
CA ASP A 570 -10.76 -16.47 5.16
C ASP A 570 -11.78 -15.63 4.37
N GLU A 571 -12.33 -14.60 5.01
CA GLU A 571 -13.34 -13.71 4.43
C GLU A 571 -13.28 -12.33 5.10
N THR A 572 -13.52 -11.28 4.30
CA THR A 572 -13.66 -9.89 4.76
C THR A 572 -14.91 -9.27 4.15
N ARG A 573 -15.64 -8.49 4.93
CA ARG A 573 -16.78 -7.65 4.51
C ARG A 573 -16.65 -6.27 5.13
N VAL A 574 -16.71 -5.22 4.34
CA VAL A 574 -16.91 -3.86 4.84
C VAL A 574 -18.40 -3.63 4.97
N LEU A 575 -18.88 -3.50 6.20
CA LEU A 575 -20.32 -3.42 6.49
C LEU A 575 -20.85 -2.01 6.26
N GLN A 576 -20.09 -1.01 6.68
CA GLN A 576 -20.41 0.41 6.58
C GLN A 576 -19.12 1.20 6.53
N GLY A 577 -19.14 2.39 5.91
CA GLY A 577 -18.00 3.29 5.95
C GLY A 577 -18.18 4.50 5.06
N GLN A 578 -17.46 5.55 5.41
CA GLN A 578 -17.31 6.77 4.65
C GLN A 578 -15.88 7.26 4.84
N VAL A 579 -15.14 7.46 3.73
CA VAL A 579 -13.73 7.82 3.76
C VAL A 579 -13.47 9.09 4.57
N GLY A 580 -12.50 9.02 5.49
CA GLY A 580 -12.14 10.09 6.42
C GLY A 580 -13.12 10.29 7.59
N GLU A 581 -14.18 9.48 7.67
CA GLU A 581 -15.21 9.61 8.69
C GLU A 581 -15.23 8.40 9.64
N TYR A 582 -15.51 7.22 9.12
CA TYR A 582 -15.59 5.98 9.89
C TYR A 582 -15.55 4.76 8.96
N ILE A 583 -15.29 3.59 9.55
CA ILE A 583 -15.43 2.30 8.87
C ILE A 583 -15.78 1.20 9.87
N VAL A 584 -16.60 0.23 9.42
CA VAL A 584 -16.90 -1.01 10.13
C VAL A 584 -16.59 -2.19 9.22
N THR A 585 -15.68 -3.04 9.66
CA THR A 585 -15.22 -4.21 8.91
C THR A 585 -15.48 -5.48 9.69
N ALA A 586 -16.04 -6.51 9.05
CA ALA A 586 -16.18 -7.86 9.57
C ALA A 586 -15.21 -8.79 8.86
N ARG A 587 -14.50 -9.62 9.64
CA ARG A 587 -13.53 -10.60 9.14
C ARG A 587 -13.73 -11.96 9.79
N ARG A 588 -13.57 -13.03 9.01
CA ARG A 588 -13.74 -14.41 9.50
C ARG A 588 -12.45 -15.20 9.41
N LYS A 589 -12.19 -15.97 10.46
CA LYS A 589 -11.19 -17.03 10.48
C LYS A 589 -11.78 -18.32 11.01
N GLY A 590 -11.83 -19.37 10.23
CA GLY A 590 -12.55 -20.59 10.57
C GLY A 590 -14.04 -20.30 10.77
N LYS A 591 -14.53 -20.53 11.98
CA LYS A 591 -15.92 -20.23 12.35
C LYS A 591 -16.08 -18.88 13.08
N THR A 592 -15.00 -18.29 13.56
CA THR A 592 -15.01 -17.08 14.36
C THR A 592 -15.04 -15.82 13.50
N TRP A 593 -15.96 -14.92 13.79
CA TRP A 593 -16.04 -13.58 13.22
C TRP A 593 -15.47 -12.52 14.15
N TYR A 594 -14.83 -11.55 13.57
CA TYR A 594 -14.35 -10.34 14.25
C TYR A 594 -14.93 -9.13 13.52
N ILE A 595 -15.63 -8.27 14.23
CA ILE A 595 -16.21 -7.03 13.69
C ILE A 595 -15.51 -5.88 14.41
N GLY A 596 -14.75 -5.09 13.66
CA GLY A 596 -14.05 -3.90 14.16
C GLY A 596 -14.59 -2.64 13.53
N GLY A 597 -14.74 -1.58 14.32
CA GLY A 597 -15.16 -0.28 13.84
C GLY A 597 -14.37 0.84 14.46
N ILE A 598 -14.05 1.87 13.67
CA ILE A 598 -13.35 3.09 14.09
C ILE A 598 -14.08 4.32 13.58
N THR A 599 -13.92 5.45 14.28
CA THR A 599 -14.43 6.76 13.87
C THR A 599 -13.33 7.83 14.01
N ASN A 600 -13.45 8.91 13.24
CA ASN A 600 -12.65 10.12 13.42
C ASN A 600 -13.03 10.85 14.72
N TRP A 601 -12.66 12.14 14.87
CA TRP A 601 -13.02 12.91 16.08
C TRP A 601 -14.52 13.18 16.25
N THR A 602 -15.38 12.80 15.30
CA THR A 602 -16.84 12.90 15.43
C THR A 602 -17.38 11.64 16.12
N PRO A 603 -18.00 11.76 17.31
CA PRO A 603 -18.63 10.61 17.95
C PRO A 603 -19.79 10.08 17.11
N ARG A 604 -20.02 8.76 17.14
CA ARG A 604 -21.05 8.12 16.30
C ARG A 604 -21.80 7.02 17.04
N ASP A 605 -23.10 6.95 16.76
CA ASP A 605 -23.90 5.78 17.09
C ASP A 605 -24.04 4.91 15.83
N ILE A 606 -23.58 3.68 15.92
CA ILE A 606 -23.58 2.72 14.79
C ILE A 606 -24.54 1.57 15.13
N GLU A 607 -25.38 1.21 14.18
CA GLU A 607 -26.23 0.01 14.26
C GLU A 607 -25.67 -1.06 13.32
N ILE A 608 -25.48 -2.27 13.83
CA ILE A 608 -24.91 -3.40 13.11
C ILE A 608 -25.91 -4.53 13.07
N ASP A 609 -26.28 -5.00 11.86
CA ASP A 609 -27.03 -6.22 11.63
C ASP A 609 -26.12 -7.43 11.94
N LEU A 610 -26.52 -8.24 12.90
CA LEU A 610 -25.80 -9.45 13.33
C LEU A 610 -26.33 -10.72 12.65
N SER A 611 -27.45 -10.66 11.96
CA SER A 611 -28.10 -11.83 11.34
C SER A 611 -27.18 -12.64 10.41
N PRO A 612 -26.18 -12.05 9.69
CA PRO A 612 -25.26 -12.80 8.82
C PRO A 612 -24.16 -13.57 9.58
N PHE A 613 -23.99 -13.35 10.88
CA PHE A 613 -22.83 -13.85 11.65
C PHE A 613 -23.17 -15.01 12.60
N GLY A 614 -24.45 -15.43 12.65
CA GLY A 614 -24.93 -16.53 13.47
C GLY A 614 -25.13 -16.17 14.93
N SER A 615 -25.66 -17.12 15.71
CA SER A 615 -25.95 -16.99 17.14
C SER A 615 -24.92 -17.77 17.95
N ALA A 616 -23.87 -17.09 18.44
CA ALA A 616 -22.80 -17.70 19.19
C ALA A 616 -22.33 -16.77 20.34
N PRO A 617 -21.67 -17.31 21.37
CA PRO A 617 -21.08 -16.49 22.42
C PRO A 617 -20.14 -15.44 21.87
N SER A 618 -20.25 -14.23 22.38
CA SER A 618 -19.48 -13.09 21.90
C SER A 618 -18.65 -12.44 23.00
N THR A 619 -17.64 -11.70 22.58
CA THR A 619 -16.81 -10.84 23.43
C THR A 619 -16.74 -9.48 22.76
N LEU A 620 -17.14 -8.42 23.47
CA LEU A 620 -17.15 -7.05 22.97
C LEU A 620 -16.21 -6.17 23.80
N PHE A 621 -15.26 -5.55 23.13
CA PHE A 621 -14.51 -4.39 23.62
C PHE A 621 -15.09 -3.12 22.98
N SER A 622 -15.52 -2.18 23.81
CA SER A 622 -16.10 -0.91 23.37
C SER A 622 -15.56 0.25 24.20
N ASP A 623 -15.63 1.46 23.64
CA ASP A 623 -15.31 2.68 24.37
C ASP A 623 -16.13 2.77 25.65
N GLY A 624 -15.46 3.17 26.75
CA GLY A 624 -16.10 3.45 28.02
C GLY A 624 -16.82 4.82 28.00
N VAL A 625 -17.68 5.05 28.98
CA VAL A 625 -18.46 6.29 29.07
C VAL A 625 -17.59 7.55 29.12
N ASN A 626 -16.37 7.45 29.64
CA ASN A 626 -15.42 8.57 29.76
C ASN A 626 -14.27 8.47 28.73
N ALA A 627 -14.36 7.62 27.71
CA ALA A 627 -13.30 7.47 26.70
C ALA A 627 -12.94 8.77 25.99
N HIS A 628 -13.89 9.71 25.84
CA HIS A 628 -13.67 11.05 25.31
C HIS A 628 -12.71 11.92 26.17
N ARG A 629 -12.49 11.57 27.42
CA ARG A 629 -11.58 12.27 28.36
C ARG A 629 -10.34 11.44 28.66
N ARG A 630 -10.50 10.12 28.72
CA ARG A 630 -9.46 9.16 29.04
C ARG A 630 -9.48 8.04 27.98
N GLY A 631 -8.64 8.15 26.98
CA GLY A 631 -8.62 7.23 25.85
C GLY A 631 -8.46 5.75 26.23
N SER A 632 -7.92 5.45 27.40
CA SER A 632 -7.79 4.08 27.94
C SER A 632 -9.06 3.56 28.65
N ASP A 633 -10.16 4.34 28.70
CA ASP A 633 -11.41 3.90 29.30
C ASP A 633 -12.18 3.01 28.31
N TYR A 634 -12.31 1.72 28.61
CA TYR A 634 -13.03 0.76 27.79
C TYR A 634 -13.90 -0.17 28.63
N ILE A 635 -14.87 -0.81 28.01
CA ILE A 635 -15.78 -1.80 28.60
C ILE A 635 -15.56 -3.14 27.91
N LEU A 636 -15.35 -4.18 28.71
CA LEU A 636 -15.39 -5.58 28.27
C LEU A 636 -16.75 -6.18 28.64
N SER A 637 -17.48 -6.66 27.65
CA SER A 637 -18.81 -7.21 27.81
C SER A 637 -19.10 -8.36 26.84
N THR A 638 -20.29 -8.94 26.95
CA THR A 638 -20.83 -9.95 26.04
C THR A 638 -22.18 -9.50 25.51
N LEU A 639 -22.54 -9.91 24.30
CA LEU A 639 -23.89 -9.68 23.76
C LEU A 639 -24.72 -10.95 23.91
N ASP A 640 -26.04 -10.77 24.01
CA ASP A 640 -27.00 -11.86 23.89
C ASP A 640 -26.83 -12.51 22.51
N PRO A 641 -26.56 -13.82 22.42
CA PRO A 641 -26.33 -14.48 21.11
C PRO A 641 -27.57 -14.50 20.19
N HIS A 642 -28.75 -14.13 20.70
CA HIS A 642 -30.00 -14.08 19.91
C HIS A 642 -30.31 -12.67 19.38
N LEU A 643 -29.47 -11.68 19.61
CA LEU A 643 -29.65 -10.35 19.01
C LEU A 643 -29.50 -10.40 17.50
N SER A 644 -30.47 -9.85 16.77
CA SER A 644 -30.41 -9.65 15.32
C SER A 644 -29.63 -8.40 14.93
N SER A 645 -29.58 -7.39 15.82
CA SER A 645 -28.78 -6.19 15.66
C SER A 645 -28.35 -5.63 17.01
N PHE A 646 -27.30 -4.80 17.04
CA PHE A 646 -26.96 -4.02 18.22
C PHE A 646 -26.52 -2.61 17.85
N LYS A 647 -26.76 -1.68 18.78
CA LYS A 647 -26.29 -0.30 18.68
C LYS A 647 -25.09 -0.09 19.57
N ILE A 648 -24.10 0.60 19.05
CA ILE A 648 -22.87 0.92 19.76
C ILE A 648 -22.51 2.39 19.59
N HIS A 649 -22.12 3.02 20.69
CA HIS A 649 -21.61 4.39 20.70
C HIS A 649 -20.07 4.37 20.60
N LEU A 650 -19.50 5.11 19.66
CA LEU A 650 -18.08 5.37 19.54
C LEU A 650 -17.79 6.79 20.05
N ALA A 651 -16.86 6.90 20.96
CA ALA A 651 -16.36 8.19 21.45
C ALA A 651 -15.61 8.95 20.33
N PRO A 652 -15.31 10.25 20.47
CA PRO A 652 -14.41 10.94 19.56
C PRO A 652 -13.06 10.23 19.41
N GLY A 653 -12.66 9.84 18.19
CA GLY A 653 -11.50 9.00 17.93
C GLY A 653 -11.64 7.59 18.51
N GLY A 654 -12.86 7.12 18.61
CA GLY A 654 -13.22 5.86 19.28
C GLY A 654 -13.28 4.65 18.37
N GLY A 655 -13.56 3.50 18.99
CA GLY A 655 -13.69 2.23 18.28
C GLY A 655 -14.32 1.12 19.10
N PHE A 656 -14.47 -0.04 18.48
CA PHE A 656 -14.90 -1.27 19.14
C PHE A 656 -14.39 -2.50 18.39
N VAL A 657 -14.32 -3.62 19.09
CA VAL A 657 -14.15 -4.95 18.48
C VAL A 657 -15.12 -5.94 19.11
N LEU A 658 -15.90 -6.60 18.25
CA LEU A 658 -16.78 -7.71 18.62
C LEU A 658 -16.23 -9.01 18.02
N ARG A 659 -15.96 -10.00 18.87
CA ARG A 659 -15.66 -11.37 18.45
C ARG A 659 -16.88 -12.26 18.67
N ILE A 660 -17.29 -13.02 17.66
CA ILE A 660 -18.38 -14.02 17.68
C ILE A 660 -17.73 -15.37 17.36
N ASN A 661 -17.79 -16.34 18.31
CA ASN A 661 -17.06 -17.61 18.23
C ASN A 661 -17.73 -18.66 17.33
#